data_70ee320cfaa4f9d0791b51da7ba2e508
#
_entry.id   70ee320cfaa4f9d0791b51da7ba2e508
#
_cell.length_a   1.000
_cell.length_b   1.000
_cell.length_c   1.000
_cell.angle_alpha   90.00
_cell.angle_beta   90.00
_cell.angle_gamma   90.00
#
_symmetry.space_group_name_H-M   'P 1'
#
loop_
_entity.id
_entity.type
_entity.pdbx_description
1 polymer ?
#
loop_
_entity_poly.entity_id
_entity_poly.type
_entity_poly.pdbx_seq_one_letter_code
_entity_poly.pdbx_strand_id
1 'polypeptide(L)'
;MNTSLNWIKAMVPGLECTDQEFRDAMTLSGTKVECFNAFDKNLDKIVVGQILSVERHPDADKLVICQVNVGSENVQIVTGAPNIEVGSSGQKVPVVLDGGKVAGGHDGGALPEDGIKIKKGKLRGVESCGMMCSIEELGSSREFFPDAPEGGIYILGDDAVVGSSAVEYLGLNDTVFEYEITNNRVDCYSVIGIAREAAATFRKPFNPPVVTKTGNDEDVNTMVSVDIEAKELCSRYVARVVKNIRLAPSPKWMQQRLMTAGIRPINNIVDITNYVMEEYGQPMHAYDYDTIAGHKIVVRTATDGEKFVTLDGQERTLDAQTLLICDGEKPVGIAGIMGGENSMITDDVQTMLFEAATFDGTNIRKTTKKIGLRTDASGKFEKGLDPENAMEAINRACQLIEELDAGDVVGGAVDVYPDPVTKKRLPFEPAKYNALLGTDVSDEEMLSYFERLEVEYDKDANELIIPTFRQDLNRDADIAEEVARFFGYDNIPTTLPKGETTMGKISFEQSIEDAASEVAQFTGFSQAMTYSFESPKVFDKLKLQADSVYRKTVVISNPLGEDFSVMRTLPIHGMLTSLSTNYNRRNKNVKLYELAKVYLAADDVNELPDERVEFTLGAFGSVDFYSMKGVIEEFLEKIGMKKKPTYDAKAGIPFLHPGRQADVYYDDKKIGYIGELHPDVADSYSIGERTYIVVIDIPTVTEMASFDKKFTGIAKFPAVTRDISMVMPKELPVGEVEKIIEKRGGKILESYNLFDIYEGSQIKEGFKSVAYSIAFRAKDRTLEDKDITPVMEKIFKDLEADGIELRK
;
A
#
# COMPACT_ATOMS: atom_id res chain seq x y z
N MET A 1 -5.28 -4.44 14.05
CA MET A 1 -6.10 -4.72 15.24
C MET A 1 -5.28 -4.45 16.48
N ASN A 2 -5.86 -3.79 17.49
CA ASN A 2 -5.20 -3.48 18.75
C ASN A 2 -5.70 -4.41 19.84
N THR A 3 -4.80 -5.00 20.65
CA THR A 3 -5.19 -5.82 21.82
C THR A 3 -4.32 -5.52 23.02
N SER A 4 -4.97 -5.54 24.18
CA SER A 4 -4.36 -5.37 25.50
C SER A 4 -3.64 -6.64 25.96
N LEU A 5 -2.42 -6.53 26.44
CA LEU A 5 -1.70 -7.64 27.07
C LEU A 5 -2.43 -8.13 28.34
N ASN A 6 -2.97 -7.22 29.14
CA ASN A 6 -3.71 -7.59 30.35
C ASN A 6 -5.00 -8.33 30.04
N TRP A 7 -5.68 -7.98 28.93
CA TRP A 7 -6.86 -8.71 28.48
C TRP A 7 -6.51 -10.12 27.98
N ILE A 8 -5.39 -10.25 27.24
CA ILE A 8 -4.87 -11.57 26.84
C ILE A 8 -4.48 -12.41 28.06
N LYS A 9 -3.75 -11.84 29.03
CA LYS A 9 -3.35 -12.52 30.26
C LYS A 9 -4.53 -13.02 31.10
N ALA A 10 -5.68 -12.34 31.04
CA ALA A 10 -6.90 -12.78 31.71
C ALA A 10 -7.43 -14.11 31.14
N MET A 11 -7.11 -14.43 29.88
CA MET A 11 -7.50 -15.67 29.19
C MET A 11 -6.35 -16.68 29.09
N VAL A 12 -5.10 -16.27 29.35
CA VAL A 12 -3.90 -17.09 29.27
C VAL A 12 -3.18 -17.11 30.62
N PRO A 13 -3.66 -17.90 31.59
CA PRO A 13 -3.06 -17.95 32.91
C PRO A 13 -1.58 -18.35 32.88
N GLY A 14 -0.75 -17.64 33.64
CA GLY A 14 0.69 -17.90 33.72
C GLY A 14 1.48 -17.44 32.47
N LEU A 15 0.92 -16.55 31.65
CA LEU A 15 1.65 -15.86 30.59
C LEU A 15 2.56 -14.79 31.24
N GLU A 16 3.84 -15.12 31.33
CA GLU A 16 4.89 -14.24 31.85
C GLU A 16 5.91 -14.00 30.75
N CYS A 17 6.01 -12.77 30.28
CA CYS A 17 6.95 -12.34 29.25
C CYS A 17 7.09 -10.82 29.29
N THR A 18 8.18 -10.30 28.75
CA THR A 18 8.34 -8.89 28.41
C THR A 18 7.55 -8.57 27.13
N ASP A 19 7.23 -7.29 26.91
CA ASP A 19 6.54 -6.85 25.70
C ASP A 19 7.30 -7.23 24.43
N GLN A 20 8.63 -7.13 24.48
CA GLN A 20 9.49 -7.52 23.36
C GLN A 20 9.44 -9.02 23.08
N GLU A 21 9.52 -9.86 24.12
CA GLU A 21 9.41 -11.33 23.98
C GLU A 21 8.03 -11.72 23.44
N PHE A 22 6.98 -11.05 23.90
CA PHE A 22 5.63 -11.30 23.39
C PHE A 22 5.53 -10.96 21.89
N ARG A 23 5.98 -9.75 21.50
CA ARG A 23 6.00 -9.33 20.09
C ARG A 23 6.75 -10.31 19.20
N ASP A 24 7.95 -10.68 19.60
CA ASP A 24 8.83 -11.51 18.80
C ASP A 24 8.28 -12.95 18.68
N ALA A 25 7.79 -13.53 19.76
CA ALA A 25 7.18 -14.87 19.77
C ALA A 25 5.91 -14.93 18.90
N MET A 26 5.00 -13.98 19.04
CA MET A 26 3.77 -13.91 18.23
C MET A 26 4.08 -13.72 16.75
N THR A 27 5.03 -12.85 16.43
CA THR A 27 5.45 -12.63 15.03
C THR A 27 6.07 -13.88 14.43
N LEU A 28 6.97 -14.56 15.13
CA LEU A 28 7.63 -15.79 14.67
C LEU A 28 6.67 -16.97 14.54
N SER A 29 5.60 -17.01 15.34
CA SER A 29 4.55 -18.04 15.23
C SER A 29 3.44 -17.72 14.22
N GLY A 30 3.58 -16.67 13.42
CA GLY A 30 2.71 -16.33 12.29
C GLY A 30 1.67 -15.24 12.56
N THR A 31 1.58 -14.70 13.78
CA THR A 31 0.68 -13.57 14.10
C THR A 31 1.52 -12.30 14.23
N LYS A 32 1.75 -11.61 13.11
CA LYS A 32 2.66 -10.47 13.02
C LYS A 32 2.21 -9.29 13.87
N VAL A 33 3.08 -8.87 14.79
CA VAL A 33 2.95 -7.64 15.56
C VAL A 33 3.74 -6.53 14.86
N GLU A 34 3.06 -5.47 14.45
CA GLU A 34 3.68 -4.29 13.81
C GLU A 34 4.42 -3.43 14.84
N CYS A 35 3.71 -3.06 15.89
CA CYS A 35 4.28 -2.28 16.98
C CYS A 35 3.55 -2.56 18.29
N PHE A 36 4.11 -2.05 19.39
CA PHE A 36 3.43 -2.03 20.69
C PHE A 36 3.64 -0.71 21.39
N ASN A 37 2.69 -0.34 22.25
CA ASN A 37 2.70 0.86 23.05
C ASN A 37 2.37 0.54 24.52
N ALA A 38 3.35 0.67 25.39
CA ALA A 38 3.15 0.57 26.83
C ALA A 38 2.67 1.94 27.35
N PHE A 39 1.47 1.97 27.91
CA PHE A 39 0.86 3.21 28.41
C PHE A 39 1.62 3.80 29.61
N ASP A 40 2.29 2.95 30.37
CA ASP A 40 3.10 3.35 31.52
C ASP A 40 4.57 3.69 31.17
N LYS A 41 4.96 3.66 29.89
CA LYS A 41 6.37 3.81 29.44
C LYS A 41 7.14 4.94 30.12
N ASN A 42 6.49 6.04 30.42
CA ASN A 42 7.11 7.21 31.06
C ASN A 42 6.41 7.62 32.36
N LEU A 43 5.69 6.69 33.00
CA LEU A 43 5.00 6.93 34.26
C LEU A 43 5.78 6.26 35.41
N ASP A 44 6.29 7.07 36.32
CA ASP A 44 7.03 6.56 37.48
C ASP A 44 6.65 7.30 38.74
N LYS A 45 6.48 6.58 39.83
CA LYS A 45 6.14 7.08 41.16
C LYS A 45 4.87 7.93 41.22
N ILE A 46 3.83 7.48 40.50
CA ILE A 46 2.53 8.13 40.50
C ILE A 46 1.57 7.39 41.42
N VAL A 47 1.17 8.03 42.52
CA VAL A 47 0.34 7.47 43.56
C VAL A 47 -1.00 8.20 43.68
N VAL A 48 -1.96 7.53 44.29
CA VAL A 48 -3.21 8.16 44.71
C VAL A 48 -2.93 9.07 45.93
N GLY A 49 -3.10 10.37 45.78
CA GLY A 49 -3.02 11.35 46.88
C GLY A 49 -4.40 11.83 47.30
N GLN A 50 -4.57 12.18 48.58
CA GLN A 50 -5.77 12.84 49.07
C GLN A 50 -5.46 14.28 49.55
N ILE A 51 -6.16 15.25 49.00
CA ILE A 51 -6.02 16.65 49.38
C ILE A 51 -6.59 16.83 50.81
N LEU A 52 -5.74 17.27 51.73
CA LEU A 52 -6.12 17.55 53.12
C LEU A 52 -6.53 18.99 53.34
N SER A 53 -5.83 19.95 52.71
CA SER A 53 -6.18 21.37 52.75
C SER A 53 -5.63 22.08 51.50
N VAL A 54 -6.32 23.16 51.11
CA VAL A 54 -5.92 24.05 50.02
C VAL A 54 -5.91 25.51 50.55
N GLU A 55 -4.73 26.15 50.45
CA GLU A 55 -4.52 27.51 50.87
C GLU A 55 -4.08 28.41 49.72
N ARG A 56 -4.27 29.72 49.83
CA ARG A 56 -3.83 30.71 48.83
C ARG A 56 -2.30 30.80 48.82
N HIS A 57 -1.73 30.93 47.65
CA HIS A 57 -0.29 31.24 47.53
C HIS A 57 -0.03 32.70 47.93
N PRO A 58 0.98 33.00 48.76
CA PRO A 58 1.23 34.35 49.27
C PRO A 58 1.59 35.37 48.18
N ASP A 59 2.27 34.92 47.11
CA ASP A 59 2.84 35.80 46.07
C ASP A 59 2.32 35.50 44.65
N ALA A 60 1.19 34.78 44.50
CA ALA A 60 0.62 34.47 43.20
C ALA A 60 -0.90 34.23 43.24
N ASP A 61 -1.66 35.03 42.53
CA ASP A 61 -3.12 34.98 42.49
C ASP A 61 -3.71 33.72 41.89
N LYS A 62 -2.98 33.04 40.98
CA LYS A 62 -3.42 31.84 40.25
C LYS A 62 -2.87 30.53 40.83
N LEU A 63 -2.06 30.58 41.88
CA LEU A 63 -1.49 29.39 42.51
C LEU A 63 -2.15 29.12 43.85
N VAL A 64 -2.28 27.85 44.19
CA VAL A 64 -2.72 27.37 45.50
C VAL A 64 -1.71 26.40 46.08
N ILE A 65 -1.64 26.32 47.41
CA ILE A 65 -0.77 25.41 48.16
C ILE A 65 -1.65 24.30 48.71
N CYS A 66 -1.39 23.06 48.33
CA CYS A 66 -2.11 21.89 48.76
C CYS A 66 -1.26 21.08 49.75
N GLN A 67 -1.85 20.64 50.86
CA GLN A 67 -1.31 19.56 51.68
C GLN A 67 -1.94 18.25 51.21
N VAL A 68 -1.18 17.31 50.77
CA VAL A 68 -1.67 16.06 50.14
C VAL A 68 -1.11 14.85 50.88
N ASN A 69 -1.99 13.99 51.38
CA ASN A 69 -1.61 12.69 51.94
C ASN A 69 -1.36 11.70 50.81
N VAL A 70 -0.14 11.20 50.68
CA VAL A 70 0.27 10.20 49.67
C VAL A 70 0.41 8.80 50.23
N GLY A 71 -0.19 8.53 51.38
CA GLY A 71 -0.18 7.25 52.06
C GLY A 71 0.99 7.09 53.03
N SER A 72 2.21 7.30 52.60
CA SER A 72 3.43 7.20 53.42
C SER A 72 3.69 8.46 54.24
N GLU A 73 3.32 9.62 53.72
CA GLU A 73 3.55 10.94 54.35
C GLU A 73 2.58 11.99 53.79
N ASN A 74 2.60 13.19 54.35
CA ASN A 74 1.92 14.35 53.80
C ASN A 74 2.94 15.22 53.06
N VAL A 75 2.67 15.56 51.82
CA VAL A 75 3.52 16.38 50.98
C VAL A 75 2.83 17.71 50.61
N GLN A 76 3.63 18.77 50.54
CA GLN A 76 3.17 20.06 50.04
C GLN A 76 3.32 20.13 48.50
N ILE A 77 2.25 20.45 47.80
CA ILE A 77 2.26 20.61 46.34
C ILE A 77 1.62 21.98 45.98
N VAL A 78 2.28 22.72 45.13
CA VAL A 78 1.79 23.99 44.57
C VAL A 78 1.25 23.73 43.19
N THR A 79 0.02 24.15 42.90
CA THR A 79 -0.63 23.98 41.60
C THR A 79 -1.34 25.24 41.13
N GLY A 80 -1.48 25.40 39.82
CA GLY A 80 -2.30 26.42 39.20
C GLY A 80 -3.59 25.90 38.56
N ALA A 81 -3.93 24.63 38.82
CA ALA A 81 -5.10 24.00 38.22
C ALA A 81 -6.41 24.69 38.61
N PRO A 82 -7.31 25.02 37.68
CA PRO A 82 -8.49 25.81 37.90
C PRO A 82 -9.57 25.11 38.74
N ASN A 83 -9.54 23.79 38.81
CA ASN A 83 -10.51 22.96 39.51
C ASN A 83 -10.12 22.64 40.97
N ILE A 84 -8.99 23.16 41.48
CA ILE A 84 -8.57 23.02 42.89
C ILE A 84 -8.82 24.33 43.59
N GLU A 85 -9.91 24.40 44.36
CA GLU A 85 -10.38 25.62 45.01
C GLU A 85 -9.85 25.75 46.45
N VAL A 86 -9.58 27.00 46.88
CA VAL A 86 -9.16 27.32 48.25
C VAL A 86 -10.22 26.88 49.25
N GLY A 87 -9.78 26.12 50.28
CA GLY A 87 -10.65 25.55 51.30
C GLY A 87 -11.27 24.19 50.96
N SER A 88 -11.04 23.63 49.76
CA SER A 88 -11.45 22.28 49.42
C SER A 88 -10.56 21.22 50.12
N SER A 89 -11.13 20.04 50.38
CA SER A 89 -10.41 18.91 50.99
C SER A 89 -11.14 17.60 50.67
N GLY A 90 -10.46 16.48 50.85
CA GLY A 90 -11.04 15.15 50.71
C GLY A 90 -10.92 14.58 49.28
N GLN A 91 -10.72 15.41 48.29
CA GLN A 91 -10.57 14.96 46.88
C GLN A 91 -9.34 14.04 46.70
N LYS A 92 -9.51 12.98 45.94
CA LYS A 92 -8.41 12.07 45.57
C LYS A 92 -7.89 12.41 44.16
N VAL A 93 -6.60 12.44 43.98
CA VAL A 93 -5.91 12.89 42.74
C VAL A 93 -4.69 12.04 42.44
N PRO A 94 -4.27 11.88 41.17
CA PRO A 94 -2.99 11.28 40.88
C PRO A 94 -1.85 12.25 41.20
N VAL A 95 -0.83 11.77 41.92
CA VAL A 95 0.31 12.55 42.40
C VAL A 95 1.61 11.89 41.95
N VAL A 96 2.41 12.59 41.15
CA VAL A 96 3.79 12.17 40.89
C VAL A 96 4.70 12.69 42.00
N LEU A 97 5.43 11.78 42.62
CA LEU A 97 6.35 12.08 43.73
C LEU A 97 7.70 12.63 43.21
N ASP A 98 8.51 13.19 44.12
CA ASP A 98 9.85 13.68 43.77
C ASP A 98 10.70 12.60 43.11
N GLY A 99 11.33 12.96 41.98
CA GLY A 99 12.14 12.09 41.17
C GLY A 99 11.33 11.18 40.20
N GLY A 100 10.01 11.18 40.28
CA GLY A 100 9.14 10.43 39.33
C GLY A 100 9.04 11.08 37.97
N LYS A 101 8.28 10.45 37.06
CA LYS A 101 8.08 10.90 35.69
C LYS A 101 6.60 10.94 35.32
N VAL A 102 6.24 11.87 34.44
CA VAL A 102 4.98 11.92 33.70
C VAL A 102 5.23 11.84 32.19
N ALA A 103 4.25 11.39 31.44
CA ALA A 103 4.38 11.15 30.00
C ALA A 103 4.51 12.45 29.20
N GLY A 104 3.77 13.49 29.56
CA GLY A 104 3.70 14.74 28.80
C GLY A 104 3.39 15.97 29.61
N GLY A 105 3.14 17.09 28.91
CA GLY A 105 2.68 18.35 29.53
C GLY A 105 1.17 18.43 29.61
N HIS A 106 0.67 19.36 30.43
CA HIS A 106 -0.77 19.60 30.65
C HIS A 106 -1.54 20.11 29.42
N ASP A 107 -0.83 20.54 28.38
CA ASP A 107 -1.40 21.09 27.14
C ASP A 107 -1.81 20.02 26.14
N GLY A 108 -1.58 18.74 26.44
CA GLY A 108 -1.91 17.62 25.54
C GLY A 108 -1.12 17.62 24.23
N GLY A 109 0.03 18.30 24.20
CA GLY A 109 0.93 18.33 23.04
C GLY A 109 1.63 16.98 22.78
N ALA A 110 2.55 16.97 21.83
CA ALA A 110 3.34 15.77 21.50
C ALA A 110 4.11 15.26 22.75
N LEU A 111 3.98 13.96 23.03
CA LEU A 111 4.63 13.34 24.19
C LEU A 111 6.15 13.27 23.96
N PRO A 112 6.99 13.77 24.90
CA PRO A 112 8.42 13.63 24.84
C PRO A 112 8.83 12.16 24.90
N GLU A 113 9.84 11.74 24.14
CA GLU A 113 10.29 10.36 24.07
C GLU A 113 10.67 9.78 25.44
N ASP A 114 11.31 10.60 26.30
CA ASP A 114 11.77 10.21 27.64
C ASP A 114 10.82 10.67 28.77
N GLY A 115 9.66 11.23 28.44
CA GLY A 115 8.77 11.84 29.43
C GLY A 115 9.35 13.07 30.13
N ILE A 116 8.64 13.56 31.14
CA ILE A 116 9.05 14.73 31.93
C ILE A 116 9.36 14.31 33.37
N LYS A 117 10.59 14.53 33.81
CA LYS A 117 11.00 14.20 35.18
C LYS A 117 10.59 15.31 36.16
N ILE A 118 9.80 14.98 37.15
CA ILE A 118 9.36 15.89 38.22
C ILE A 118 10.35 15.85 39.38
N LYS A 119 10.76 17.03 39.82
CA LYS A 119 11.67 17.19 40.93
C LYS A 119 11.10 18.18 41.96
N LYS A 120 11.40 17.96 43.24
CA LYS A 120 11.17 18.94 44.26
C LYS A 120 11.73 20.31 43.88
N GLY A 121 10.96 21.34 43.99
CA GLY A 121 11.36 22.68 43.56
C GLY A 121 10.59 23.77 44.31
N LYS A 122 10.82 25.04 43.91
CA LYS A 122 10.09 26.19 44.44
C LYS A 122 9.33 26.88 43.34
N LEU A 123 8.02 27.02 43.50
CA LEU A 123 7.15 27.78 42.63
C LEU A 123 6.87 29.13 43.31
N ARG A 124 7.32 30.24 42.71
CA ARG A 124 7.24 31.59 43.30
C ARG A 124 7.64 31.64 44.77
N GLY A 125 8.74 30.95 45.15
CA GLY A 125 9.31 30.93 46.51
C GLY A 125 8.76 29.85 47.46
N VAL A 126 7.61 29.26 47.14
CA VAL A 126 6.97 28.17 47.93
C VAL A 126 7.44 26.81 47.45
N GLU A 127 7.79 25.92 48.37
CA GLU A 127 8.29 24.56 48.05
C GLU A 127 7.13 23.68 47.55
N SER A 128 7.40 22.92 46.50
CA SER A 128 6.52 21.86 45.95
C SER A 128 7.29 20.54 45.88
N CYS A 129 6.77 19.51 46.56
CA CYS A 129 7.41 18.19 46.70
C CYS A 129 6.81 17.13 45.82
N GLY A 130 6.47 17.50 44.55
CA GLY A 130 5.78 16.65 43.60
C GLY A 130 4.81 17.50 42.79
N MET A 131 3.94 16.82 42.02
CA MET A 131 2.94 17.45 41.17
C MET A 131 1.67 16.60 41.16
N MET A 132 0.49 17.25 41.22
CA MET A 132 -0.77 16.59 40.93
C MET A 132 -0.97 16.60 39.40
N CYS A 133 -1.49 15.52 38.84
CA CYS A 133 -1.48 15.32 37.39
C CYS A 133 -2.88 15.48 36.76
N SER A 134 -2.91 16.08 35.58
CA SER A 134 -4.02 15.95 34.62
C SER A 134 -3.94 14.61 33.87
N ILE A 135 -4.97 14.29 33.09
CA ILE A 135 -4.98 13.08 32.25
C ILE A 135 -3.97 13.20 31.10
N GLU A 136 -3.76 14.38 30.56
CA GLU A 136 -2.82 14.66 29.48
C GLU A 136 -1.36 14.46 29.95
N GLU A 137 -1.05 14.84 31.19
CA GLU A 137 0.27 14.60 31.80
C GLU A 137 0.55 13.11 32.00
N LEU A 138 -0.50 12.29 32.15
CA LEU A 138 -0.43 10.83 32.22
C LEU A 138 -0.41 10.16 30.85
N GLY A 139 -0.35 10.92 29.75
CA GLY A 139 -0.24 10.38 28.39
C GLY A 139 -1.56 9.88 27.80
N SER A 140 -2.71 10.23 28.42
CA SER A 140 -4.03 9.89 27.92
C SER A 140 -4.81 11.16 27.51
N SER A 141 -6.08 11.03 27.21
CA SER A 141 -6.91 12.14 26.72
C SER A 141 -8.31 12.13 27.32
N ARG A 142 -8.99 13.27 27.20
CA ARG A 142 -10.40 13.42 27.57
C ARG A 142 -11.35 12.59 26.70
N GLU A 143 -10.88 12.06 25.59
CA GLU A 143 -11.65 11.13 24.77
C GLU A 143 -11.93 9.82 25.54
N PHE A 144 -10.92 9.34 26.26
CA PHE A 144 -11.02 8.12 27.08
C PHE A 144 -11.41 8.39 28.53
N PHE A 145 -11.23 9.61 28.99
CA PHE A 145 -11.60 10.08 30.33
C PHE A 145 -12.50 11.30 30.21
N PRO A 146 -13.78 11.12 29.81
CA PRO A 146 -14.68 12.24 29.52
C PRO A 146 -14.98 13.15 30.74
N ASP A 147 -14.82 12.62 31.95
CA ASP A 147 -15.00 13.39 33.21
C ASP A 147 -13.76 14.23 33.56
N ALA A 148 -12.66 14.12 32.80
CA ALA A 148 -11.48 14.91 33.07
C ALA A 148 -11.69 16.38 32.77
N PRO A 149 -11.38 17.29 33.73
CA PRO A 149 -11.55 18.73 33.54
C PRO A 149 -10.54 19.27 32.52
N GLU A 150 -10.96 20.26 31.73
CA GLU A 150 -10.07 20.92 30.79
C GLU A 150 -8.99 21.74 31.53
N GLY A 151 -7.71 21.38 31.27
CA GLY A 151 -6.56 22.04 31.91
C GLY A 151 -6.51 21.91 33.43
N GLY A 152 -7.19 20.91 34.01
CA GLY A 152 -7.30 20.69 35.44
C GLY A 152 -6.71 19.35 35.90
N ILE A 153 -6.61 19.15 37.20
CA ILE A 153 -6.19 17.90 37.84
C ILE A 153 -7.32 16.88 37.73
N TYR A 154 -6.98 15.64 37.36
CA TYR A 154 -7.98 14.58 37.34
C TYR A 154 -8.41 14.15 38.75
N ILE A 155 -9.73 14.13 38.99
CA ILE A 155 -10.29 13.72 40.30
C ILE A 155 -10.63 12.23 40.24
N LEU A 156 -9.97 11.44 41.07
CA LEU A 156 -10.22 10.01 41.20
C LEU A 156 -11.49 9.73 42.01
N GLY A 157 -12.09 8.56 41.75
CA GLY A 157 -13.29 8.15 42.52
C GLY A 157 -13.01 7.86 44.01
N ASP A 158 -14.09 7.82 44.79
CA ASP A 158 -14.02 7.55 46.24
C ASP A 158 -13.45 6.16 46.61
N ASP A 159 -13.48 5.22 45.67
CA ASP A 159 -12.93 3.87 45.77
C ASP A 159 -11.41 3.82 45.63
N ALA A 160 -10.74 4.88 45.14
CA ALA A 160 -9.30 4.95 45.05
C ALA A 160 -8.62 4.89 46.43
N VAL A 161 -7.62 4.00 46.58
CA VAL A 161 -6.94 3.81 47.90
C VAL A 161 -5.75 4.73 47.96
N VAL A 162 -5.71 5.62 48.96
CA VAL A 162 -4.61 6.57 49.17
C VAL A 162 -3.27 5.83 49.34
N GLY A 163 -2.26 6.24 48.56
CA GLY A 163 -0.92 5.63 48.54
C GLY A 163 -0.76 4.46 47.59
N SER A 164 -1.85 3.95 47.00
CA SER A 164 -1.74 2.92 45.93
C SER A 164 -1.30 3.54 44.62
N SER A 165 -0.96 2.71 43.62
CA SER A 165 -0.62 3.13 42.27
C SER A 165 -1.82 3.80 41.58
N ALA A 166 -1.69 5.06 41.19
CA ALA A 166 -2.69 5.74 40.39
C ALA A 166 -2.69 5.25 38.92
N VAL A 167 -1.54 4.76 38.45
CA VAL A 167 -1.39 4.17 37.11
C VAL A 167 -2.25 2.91 36.97
N GLU A 168 -2.17 2.01 37.96
CA GLU A 168 -3.00 0.81 38.01
C GLU A 168 -4.49 1.12 38.17
N TYR A 169 -4.83 2.06 39.06
CA TYR A 169 -6.22 2.49 39.26
C TYR A 169 -6.87 3.02 37.99
N LEU A 170 -6.10 3.72 37.17
CA LEU A 170 -6.56 4.28 35.88
C LEU A 170 -6.47 3.26 34.74
N GLY A 171 -5.89 2.08 34.95
CA GLY A 171 -5.68 1.06 33.90
C GLY A 171 -4.62 1.45 32.87
N LEU A 172 -3.67 2.32 33.28
CA LEU A 172 -2.56 2.73 32.41
C LEU A 172 -1.34 1.81 32.52
N ASN A 173 -1.41 0.74 33.34
CA ASN A 173 -0.39 -0.29 33.47
C ASN A 173 -0.56 -1.43 32.45
N ASP A 174 -0.80 -1.08 31.21
CA ASP A 174 -1.08 -2.04 30.12
C ASP A 174 -0.24 -1.74 28.88
N THR A 175 -0.01 -2.77 28.09
CA THR A 175 0.65 -2.65 26.80
C THR A 175 -0.33 -3.07 25.69
N VAL A 176 -0.49 -2.21 24.71
CA VAL A 176 -1.33 -2.47 23.53
C VAL A 176 -0.44 -2.89 22.38
N PHE A 177 -0.77 -4.03 21.77
CA PHE A 177 -0.11 -4.56 20.58
C PHE A 177 -0.96 -4.33 19.35
N GLU A 178 -0.35 -3.76 18.31
CA GLU A 178 -0.96 -3.61 16.99
C GLU A 178 -0.55 -4.76 16.09
N TYR A 179 -1.54 -5.47 15.55
CA TYR A 179 -1.34 -6.64 14.69
C TYR A 179 -1.70 -6.34 13.24
N GLU A 180 -0.87 -6.84 12.32
CA GLU A 180 -1.22 -7.00 10.91
C GLU A 180 -1.83 -8.38 10.69
N ILE A 181 -3.17 -8.46 10.78
CA ILE A 181 -3.90 -9.72 10.57
C ILE A 181 -4.13 -9.95 9.08
N THR A 182 -3.64 -11.07 8.58
CA THR A 182 -3.85 -11.50 7.19
C THR A 182 -5.30 -11.94 6.95
N ASN A 183 -5.78 -11.83 5.71
CA ASN A 183 -7.18 -12.10 5.38
C ASN A 183 -7.63 -13.56 5.61
N ASN A 184 -6.71 -14.50 5.68
CA ASN A 184 -6.99 -15.92 5.98
C ASN A 184 -7.22 -16.19 7.47
N ARG A 185 -6.73 -15.32 8.36
CA ARG A 185 -6.80 -15.50 9.81
C ARG A 185 -7.94 -14.66 10.42
N VAL A 186 -9.16 -14.92 9.97
CA VAL A 186 -10.38 -14.24 10.44
C VAL A 186 -10.60 -14.43 11.94
N ASP A 187 -10.25 -15.58 12.49
CA ASP A 187 -10.29 -15.91 13.92
C ASP A 187 -9.49 -14.91 14.78
N CYS A 188 -8.39 -14.36 14.25
CA CYS A 188 -7.52 -13.41 14.94
C CYS A 188 -8.05 -11.97 14.95
N TYR A 189 -9.20 -11.67 14.31
CA TYR A 189 -9.87 -10.36 14.45
C TYR A 189 -10.67 -10.24 15.76
N SER A 190 -10.27 -10.97 16.79
CA SER A 190 -10.85 -10.99 18.15
C SER A 190 -9.76 -11.13 19.21
N VAL A 191 -10.03 -10.61 20.41
CA VAL A 191 -9.13 -10.80 21.55
C VAL A 191 -9.03 -12.28 21.92
N ILE A 192 -10.13 -13.01 21.86
CA ILE A 192 -10.18 -14.48 22.07
C ILE A 192 -9.26 -15.20 21.08
N GLY A 193 -9.31 -14.85 19.80
CA GLY A 193 -8.44 -15.44 18.76
C GLY A 193 -6.96 -15.16 18.99
N ILE A 194 -6.61 -13.92 19.33
CA ILE A 194 -5.22 -13.57 19.68
C ILE A 194 -4.77 -14.26 20.97
N ALA A 195 -5.64 -14.36 21.98
CA ALA A 195 -5.33 -15.07 23.23
C ALA A 195 -5.13 -16.58 23.00
N ARG A 196 -5.91 -17.20 22.10
CA ARG A 196 -5.73 -18.59 21.66
C ARG A 196 -4.36 -18.79 21.01
N GLU A 197 -3.98 -17.93 20.09
CA GLU A 197 -2.66 -17.95 19.44
C GLU A 197 -1.52 -17.73 20.46
N ALA A 198 -1.69 -16.79 21.38
CA ALA A 198 -0.71 -16.55 22.44
C ALA A 198 -0.57 -17.77 23.36
N ALA A 199 -1.67 -18.40 23.75
CA ALA A 199 -1.66 -19.63 24.56
C ALA A 199 -0.92 -20.76 23.84
N ALA A 200 -1.21 -20.98 22.55
CA ALA A 200 -0.53 -21.97 21.73
C ALA A 200 0.97 -21.68 21.58
N THR A 201 1.35 -20.43 21.33
CA THR A 201 2.73 -19.95 21.14
C THR A 201 3.56 -20.10 22.43
N PHE A 202 3.02 -19.66 23.55
CA PHE A 202 3.70 -19.73 24.85
C PHE A 202 3.48 -21.04 25.60
N ARG A 203 2.77 -22.00 25.01
CA ARG A 203 2.45 -23.32 25.60
C ARG A 203 1.78 -23.18 26.97
N LYS A 204 0.80 -22.28 27.05
CA LYS A 204 0.03 -21.99 28.27
C LYS A 204 -1.41 -22.47 28.11
N PRO A 205 -2.13 -22.69 29.22
CA PRO A 205 -3.57 -22.96 29.15
C PRO A 205 -4.32 -21.79 28.51
N PHE A 206 -5.36 -22.11 27.73
CA PHE A 206 -6.30 -21.14 27.19
C PHE A 206 -7.64 -21.25 27.92
N ASN A 207 -8.04 -20.19 28.59
CA ASN A 207 -9.25 -20.13 29.40
C ASN A 207 -10.15 -18.96 28.92
N PRO A 208 -10.87 -19.13 27.81
CA PRO A 208 -11.81 -18.11 27.33
C PRO A 208 -12.96 -17.92 28.33
N PRO A 209 -13.73 -16.82 28.25
CA PRO A 209 -14.90 -16.62 29.09
C PRO A 209 -15.90 -17.77 28.96
N VAL A 210 -16.40 -18.25 30.08
CA VAL A 210 -17.45 -19.29 30.06
C VAL A 210 -18.80 -18.58 29.95
N VAL A 211 -19.50 -18.79 28.85
CA VAL A 211 -20.82 -18.22 28.64
C VAL A 211 -21.87 -19.10 29.33
N THR A 212 -22.60 -18.53 30.29
CA THR A 212 -23.66 -19.19 31.02
C THR A 212 -25.03 -18.96 30.40
N LYS A 213 -25.97 -19.85 30.63
CA LYS A 213 -27.35 -19.64 30.18
C LYS A 213 -27.96 -18.44 30.90
N THR A 214 -28.51 -17.52 30.13
CA THR A 214 -29.15 -16.29 30.59
C THR A 214 -30.63 -16.26 30.23
N GLY A 215 -31.39 -15.42 30.90
CA GLY A 215 -32.78 -15.13 30.61
C GLY A 215 -33.76 -15.70 31.58
N ASN A 216 -34.90 -15.03 31.70
CA ASN A 216 -36.03 -15.40 32.54
C ASN A 216 -36.87 -16.53 31.93
N ASP A 217 -38.05 -16.82 32.49
CA ASP A 217 -38.95 -17.88 32.03
C ASP A 217 -39.84 -17.49 30.84
N GLU A 218 -39.73 -16.27 30.32
CA GLU A 218 -40.46 -15.82 29.11
C GLU A 218 -39.77 -16.40 27.85
N ASP A 219 -40.56 -16.65 26.81
CA ASP A 219 -40.04 -17.15 25.53
C ASP A 219 -39.94 -16.04 24.47
N VAL A 220 -38.73 -15.70 24.04
CA VAL A 220 -38.45 -14.69 23.02
C VAL A 220 -39.17 -14.97 21.69
N ASN A 221 -39.44 -16.23 21.35
CA ASN A 221 -40.16 -16.62 20.13
C ASN A 221 -41.60 -16.12 20.12
N THR A 222 -42.17 -15.74 21.26
CA THR A 222 -43.49 -15.11 21.35
C THR A 222 -43.44 -13.58 21.10
N MET A 223 -42.26 -12.99 21.15
CA MET A 223 -42.05 -11.55 21.07
C MET A 223 -41.55 -11.07 19.72
N VAL A 224 -40.70 -11.82 19.07
CA VAL A 224 -40.07 -11.43 17.81
C VAL A 224 -39.93 -12.64 16.86
N SER A 225 -40.04 -12.41 15.59
CA SER A 225 -39.77 -13.39 14.54
C SER A 225 -38.72 -12.87 13.56
N VAL A 226 -37.94 -13.76 12.98
CA VAL A 226 -36.90 -13.46 12.00
C VAL A 226 -37.13 -14.28 10.75
N ASP A 227 -37.02 -13.64 9.59
CA ASP A 227 -37.11 -14.27 8.28
C ASP A 227 -35.91 -13.84 7.40
N ILE A 228 -35.19 -14.81 6.87
CA ILE A 228 -34.04 -14.56 5.97
C ILE A 228 -34.52 -14.88 4.53
N GLU A 229 -34.86 -13.84 3.79
CA GLU A 229 -35.21 -13.96 2.36
C GLU A 229 -33.93 -14.13 1.51
N ALA A 230 -32.86 -13.38 1.81
CA ALA A 230 -31.57 -13.40 1.10
C ALA A 230 -30.59 -14.39 1.76
N LYS A 231 -30.89 -15.69 1.69
CA LYS A 231 -30.15 -16.77 2.37
C LYS A 231 -28.68 -16.87 1.92
N GLU A 232 -28.40 -16.55 0.66
CA GLU A 232 -27.04 -16.53 0.11
C GLU A 232 -26.17 -15.38 0.63
N LEU A 233 -26.78 -14.35 1.21
CA LEU A 233 -26.09 -13.18 1.75
C LEU A 233 -26.10 -13.08 3.28
N CYS A 234 -26.99 -13.86 3.93
CA CYS A 234 -27.05 -13.95 5.39
C CYS A 234 -27.13 -15.43 5.79
N SER A 235 -26.04 -15.97 6.28
CA SER A 235 -25.93 -17.39 6.65
C SER A 235 -26.56 -17.71 8.00
N ARG A 236 -26.57 -16.78 8.95
CA ARG A 236 -27.20 -16.92 10.27
C ARG A 236 -27.64 -15.58 10.81
N TYR A 237 -28.78 -15.55 11.47
CA TYR A 237 -29.29 -14.40 12.21
C TYR A 237 -29.80 -14.82 13.57
N VAL A 238 -29.22 -14.30 14.64
CA VAL A 238 -29.62 -14.57 16.02
C VAL A 238 -30.16 -13.30 16.65
N ALA A 239 -31.34 -13.40 17.27
CA ALA A 239 -31.97 -12.29 17.98
C ALA A 239 -32.31 -12.66 19.43
N ARG A 240 -32.08 -11.70 20.35
CA ARG A 240 -32.43 -11.77 21.75
C ARG A 240 -33.13 -10.48 22.19
N VAL A 241 -34.02 -10.56 23.16
CA VAL A 241 -34.75 -9.40 23.69
C VAL A 241 -34.32 -9.13 25.14
N VAL A 242 -34.12 -7.85 25.46
CA VAL A 242 -33.86 -7.39 26.83
C VAL A 242 -34.86 -6.31 27.19
N LYS A 243 -35.52 -6.48 28.35
CA LYS A 243 -36.52 -5.54 28.90
C LYS A 243 -35.95 -4.72 30.04
N ASN A 244 -36.68 -3.69 30.42
CA ASN A 244 -36.37 -2.87 31.61
C ASN A 244 -34.92 -2.34 31.58
N ILE A 245 -34.52 -1.77 30.45
CA ILE A 245 -33.15 -1.26 30.24
C ILE A 245 -32.80 -0.21 31.28
N ARG A 246 -31.62 -0.37 31.88
CA ARG A 246 -31.06 0.54 32.88
C ARG A 246 -29.75 1.13 32.41
N LEU A 247 -29.81 2.28 31.76
CA LEU A 247 -28.61 2.97 31.26
C LEU A 247 -27.76 3.50 32.41
N ALA A 248 -26.49 3.20 32.39
CA ALA A 248 -25.50 3.66 33.34
C ALA A 248 -24.11 3.72 32.69
N PRO A 249 -23.13 4.42 33.27
CA PRO A 249 -21.73 4.27 32.86
C PRO A 249 -21.28 2.83 33.02
N SER A 250 -20.49 2.33 32.09
CA SER A 250 -19.86 1.01 32.15
C SER A 250 -18.88 0.90 33.31
N PRO A 251 -18.65 -0.29 33.88
CA PRO A 251 -17.65 -0.47 34.92
C PRO A 251 -16.24 -0.17 34.42
N LYS A 252 -15.36 0.31 35.30
CA LYS A 252 -14.00 0.72 34.95
C LYS A 252 -13.21 -0.32 34.17
N TRP A 253 -13.30 -1.59 34.56
CA TRP A 253 -12.58 -2.65 33.84
C TRP A 253 -13.00 -2.77 32.38
N MET A 254 -14.27 -2.53 32.05
CA MET A 254 -14.78 -2.54 30.67
C MET A 254 -14.31 -1.28 29.93
N GLN A 255 -14.40 -0.10 30.55
CA GLN A 255 -13.89 1.13 29.98
C GLN A 255 -12.39 1.04 29.66
N GLN A 256 -11.58 0.49 30.58
CA GLN A 256 -10.14 0.30 30.38
C GLN A 256 -9.85 -0.62 29.20
N ARG A 257 -10.57 -1.75 29.05
CA ARG A 257 -10.40 -2.66 27.90
C ARG A 257 -10.81 -2.02 26.57
N LEU A 258 -11.93 -1.28 26.55
CA LEU A 258 -12.35 -0.52 25.35
C LEU A 258 -11.33 0.55 24.97
N MET A 259 -10.78 1.27 25.96
CA MET A 259 -9.70 2.24 25.73
C MET A 259 -8.50 1.61 25.05
N THR A 260 -8.08 0.40 25.44
CA THR A 260 -6.95 -0.30 24.82
C THR A 260 -7.23 -0.71 23.38
N ALA A 261 -8.51 -0.93 23.02
CA ALA A 261 -8.94 -1.17 21.63
C ALA A 261 -9.12 0.14 20.82
N GLY A 262 -8.96 1.32 21.44
CA GLY A 262 -9.19 2.63 20.81
C GLY A 262 -10.65 3.03 20.74
N ILE A 263 -11.52 2.40 21.53
CA ILE A 263 -12.96 2.64 21.55
C ILE A 263 -13.33 3.53 22.75
N ARG A 264 -14.02 4.63 22.46
CA ARG A 264 -14.53 5.54 23.49
C ARG A 264 -15.71 4.93 24.23
N PRO A 265 -15.67 4.81 25.57
CA PRO A 265 -16.83 4.38 26.37
C PRO A 265 -17.98 5.39 26.28
N ILE A 266 -19.23 4.91 26.20
CA ILE A 266 -20.44 5.73 26.09
C ILE A 266 -21.40 5.42 27.24
N ASN A 267 -21.99 4.23 27.25
CA ASN A 267 -22.85 3.70 28.31
C ASN A 267 -22.80 2.16 28.29
N ASN A 268 -23.31 1.54 29.37
CA ASN A 268 -23.23 0.10 29.54
C ASN A 268 -23.79 -0.73 28.36
N ILE A 269 -24.83 -0.29 27.65
CA ILE A 269 -25.45 -1.02 26.55
C ILE A 269 -24.56 -0.96 25.30
N VAL A 270 -24.16 0.26 24.89
CA VAL A 270 -23.28 0.45 23.73
C VAL A 270 -21.91 -0.18 23.97
N ASP A 271 -21.39 -0.04 25.17
CA ASP A 271 -20.09 -0.56 25.54
C ASP A 271 -20.07 -2.10 25.58
N ILE A 272 -21.17 -2.75 26.00
CA ILE A 272 -21.30 -4.21 25.92
C ILE A 272 -21.22 -4.68 24.45
N THR A 273 -21.91 -4.03 23.51
CA THR A 273 -21.85 -4.42 22.10
C THR A 273 -20.45 -4.24 21.52
N ASN A 274 -19.78 -3.12 21.83
CA ASN A 274 -18.40 -2.88 21.41
C ASN A 274 -17.41 -3.83 22.07
N TYR A 275 -17.60 -4.10 23.36
CA TYR A 275 -16.77 -5.04 24.11
C TYR A 275 -16.85 -6.46 23.53
N VAL A 276 -18.04 -6.97 23.24
CA VAL A 276 -18.25 -8.29 22.65
C VAL A 276 -17.72 -8.32 21.20
N MET A 277 -17.88 -7.24 20.44
CA MET A 277 -17.28 -7.12 19.10
C MET A 277 -15.76 -7.26 19.15
N GLU A 278 -15.07 -6.69 20.12
CA GLU A 278 -13.63 -6.87 20.27
C GLU A 278 -13.26 -8.21 20.91
N GLU A 279 -14.00 -8.68 21.91
CA GLU A 279 -13.73 -9.95 22.60
C GLU A 279 -13.91 -11.14 21.66
N TYR A 280 -15.01 -11.20 20.89
CA TYR A 280 -15.40 -12.33 20.02
C TYR A 280 -15.14 -12.08 18.52
N GLY A 281 -14.86 -10.85 18.11
CA GLY A 281 -14.76 -10.49 16.68
C GLY A 281 -16.11 -10.40 15.97
N GLN A 282 -17.22 -10.49 16.70
CA GLN A 282 -18.59 -10.50 16.20
C GLN A 282 -19.25 -9.14 16.42
N PRO A 283 -19.46 -8.33 15.38
CA PRO A 283 -20.25 -7.12 15.52
C PRO A 283 -21.69 -7.44 15.87
N MET A 284 -22.26 -6.62 16.75
CA MET A 284 -23.63 -6.72 17.20
C MET A 284 -24.35 -5.40 16.97
N HIS A 285 -25.68 -5.48 16.86
CA HIS A 285 -26.51 -4.28 16.84
C HIS A 285 -27.66 -4.39 17.84
N ALA A 286 -28.10 -3.23 18.32
CA ALA A 286 -29.26 -3.14 19.22
C ALA A 286 -30.28 -2.17 18.64
N TYR A 287 -31.52 -2.62 18.53
CA TYR A 287 -32.66 -1.83 18.08
C TYR A 287 -33.59 -1.52 19.26
N ASP A 288 -34.21 -0.36 19.24
CA ASP A 288 -35.37 -0.10 20.10
C ASP A 288 -36.53 -0.96 19.62
N TYR A 289 -36.88 -1.95 20.44
CA TYR A 289 -37.90 -2.97 20.13
C TYR A 289 -39.26 -2.37 19.77
N ASP A 290 -39.64 -1.26 20.40
CA ASP A 290 -40.95 -0.60 20.18
C ASP A 290 -41.01 0.09 18.83
N THR A 291 -39.86 0.35 18.17
CA THR A 291 -39.79 0.94 16.83
C THR A 291 -39.86 -0.08 15.70
N ILE A 292 -39.73 -1.37 16.02
CA ILE A 292 -39.74 -2.49 15.05
C ILE A 292 -41.18 -2.88 14.71
N ALA A 293 -41.63 -2.47 13.52
CA ALA A 293 -42.99 -2.74 13.06
C ALA A 293 -43.30 -4.25 12.96
N GLY A 294 -44.41 -4.64 13.60
CA GLY A 294 -44.84 -6.02 13.63
C GLY A 294 -43.95 -6.95 14.44
N HIS A 295 -42.98 -6.42 15.18
CA HIS A 295 -41.98 -7.19 15.93
C HIS A 295 -41.37 -8.33 15.10
N LYS A 296 -41.07 -8.02 13.84
CA LYS A 296 -40.51 -8.92 12.85
C LYS A 296 -39.25 -8.33 12.22
N ILE A 297 -38.24 -9.16 12.06
CA ILE A 297 -37.06 -8.84 11.27
C ILE A 297 -37.12 -9.59 9.95
N VAL A 298 -36.84 -8.91 8.84
CA VAL A 298 -36.75 -9.48 7.50
C VAL A 298 -35.40 -9.09 6.88
N VAL A 299 -34.58 -10.09 6.59
CA VAL A 299 -33.27 -9.87 5.93
C VAL A 299 -33.45 -10.06 4.42
N ARG A 300 -33.43 -8.95 3.66
CA ARG A 300 -33.63 -8.93 2.22
C ARG A 300 -32.63 -8.02 1.49
N THR A 301 -32.57 -8.09 0.18
CA THR A 301 -31.88 -7.09 -0.62
C THR A 301 -32.73 -5.84 -0.80
N ALA A 302 -32.10 -4.69 -1.01
CA ALA A 302 -32.79 -3.45 -1.36
C ALA A 302 -33.41 -3.52 -2.75
N THR A 303 -34.37 -2.64 -3.01
CA THR A 303 -34.81 -2.34 -4.38
C THR A 303 -33.90 -1.28 -4.98
N ASP A 304 -33.74 -1.30 -6.32
CA ASP A 304 -32.87 -0.31 -6.97
C ASP A 304 -33.39 1.12 -6.77
N GLY A 305 -32.54 1.98 -6.26
CA GLY A 305 -32.90 3.35 -5.90
C GLY A 305 -33.57 3.52 -4.53
N GLU A 306 -33.67 2.48 -3.71
CA GLU A 306 -34.22 2.55 -2.34
C GLU A 306 -33.41 3.52 -1.50
N LYS A 307 -34.11 4.44 -0.80
CA LYS A 307 -33.49 5.44 0.06
C LYS A 307 -33.52 5.03 1.52
N PHE A 308 -32.44 5.27 2.20
CA PHE A 308 -32.29 4.93 3.61
C PHE A 308 -31.45 5.97 4.35
N VAL A 309 -31.87 6.38 5.56
CA VAL A 309 -31.11 7.31 6.41
C VAL A 309 -30.39 6.49 7.48
N THR A 310 -29.07 6.56 7.46
CA THR A 310 -28.20 5.88 8.41
C THR A 310 -28.05 6.66 9.71
N LEU A 311 -27.50 6.02 10.80
CA LEU A 311 -27.31 6.64 12.13
C LEU A 311 -26.48 7.94 12.12
N ASP A 312 -25.67 8.18 11.07
CA ASP A 312 -24.92 9.42 10.85
C ASP A 312 -25.76 10.55 10.23
N GLY A 313 -27.08 10.35 10.09
CA GLY A 313 -28.00 11.31 9.53
C GLY A 313 -27.92 11.50 8.00
N GLN A 314 -27.16 10.64 7.30
CA GLN A 314 -26.96 10.73 5.85
C GLN A 314 -28.01 9.89 5.09
N GLU A 315 -28.72 10.52 4.13
CA GLU A 315 -29.57 9.78 3.18
C GLU A 315 -28.69 9.10 2.13
N ARG A 316 -28.85 7.80 1.98
CA ARG A 316 -28.11 6.96 1.02
C ARG A 316 -29.07 6.35 0.01
N THR A 317 -28.64 6.32 -1.27
CA THR A 317 -29.37 5.65 -2.34
C THR A 317 -28.74 4.28 -2.56
N LEU A 318 -29.54 3.24 -2.42
CA LEU A 318 -29.10 1.85 -2.43
C LEU A 318 -29.46 1.18 -3.77
N ASP A 319 -28.84 0.05 -4.04
CA ASP A 319 -29.13 -0.78 -5.21
C ASP A 319 -29.61 -2.18 -4.80
N ALA A 320 -30.07 -2.95 -5.78
CA ALA A 320 -30.60 -4.30 -5.59
C ALA A 320 -29.57 -5.33 -5.06
N GLN A 321 -28.28 -4.99 -4.94
CA GLN A 321 -27.26 -5.85 -4.34
C GLN A 321 -27.02 -5.55 -2.87
N THR A 322 -27.49 -4.43 -2.37
CA THR A 322 -27.31 -4.01 -0.98
C THR A 322 -28.18 -4.84 -0.06
N LEU A 323 -27.58 -5.50 0.93
CA LEU A 323 -28.31 -6.27 1.95
C LEU A 323 -28.86 -5.33 3.02
N LEU A 324 -30.12 -5.52 3.37
CA LEU A 324 -30.85 -4.74 4.37
C LEU A 324 -31.39 -5.61 5.50
N ILE A 325 -31.38 -5.04 6.68
CA ILE A 325 -32.21 -5.48 7.80
C ILE A 325 -33.48 -4.62 7.78
N CYS A 326 -34.64 -5.25 7.65
CA CYS A 326 -35.95 -4.61 7.63
C CYS A 326 -36.80 -5.07 8.82
N ASP A 327 -37.73 -4.24 9.22
CA ASP A 327 -38.84 -4.66 10.07
C ASP A 327 -40.03 -5.18 9.21
N GLY A 328 -41.23 -5.26 9.76
CA GLY A 328 -42.39 -5.67 9.03
C GLY A 328 -42.87 -4.68 7.92
N GLU A 329 -42.32 -3.49 7.85
CA GLU A 329 -42.81 -2.43 6.95
C GLU A 329 -41.67 -1.69 6.22
N LYS A 330 -40.48 -1.47 6.83
CA LYS A 330 -39.42 -0.59 6.37
C LYS A 330 -38.02 -1.11 6.68
N PRO A 331 -36.96 -0.63 5.98
CA PRO A 331 -35.58 -0.91 6.38
C PRO A 331 -35.23 -0.21 7.70
N VAL A 332 -34.48 -0.91 8.54
CA VAL A 332 -33.97 -0.45 9.85
C VAL A 332 -32.44 -0.50 9.95
N GLY A 333 -31.76 -1.07 8.96
CA GLY A 333 -30.30 -1.09 8.90
C GLY A 333 -29.76 -1.55 7.56
N ILE A 334 -28.57 -1.07 7.20
CA ILE A 334 -27.74 -1.69 6.13
C ILE A 334 -26.93 -2.78 6.80
N ALA A 335 -27.21 -4.03 6.44
CA ALA A 335 -26.66 -5.21 7.09
C ALA A 335 -25.13 -5.15 7.21
N GLY A 336 -24.62 -5.32 8.42
CA GLY A 336 -23.19 -5.36 8.72
C GLY A 336 -22.43 -4.05 8.50
N ILE A 337 -23.11 -2.94 8.18
CA ILE A 337 -22.46 -1.65 7.91
C ILE A 337 -22.89 -0.61 8.93
N MET A 338 -24.17 -0.23 8.93
CA MET A 338 -24.68 0.78 9.85
C MET A 338 -26.21 0.68 10.04
N GLY A 339 -26.68 0.82 11.27
CA GLY A 339 -28.10 0.87 11.60
C GLY A 339 -28.78 2.13 11.06
N GLY A 340 -30.10 2.15 11.15
CA GLY A 340 -30.94 3.28 10.76
C GLY A 340 -31.20 4.24 11.92
N GLU A 341 -31.32 5.53 11.60
CA GLU A 341 -31.76 6.56 12.55
C GLU A 341 -33.14 6.24 13.14
N ASN A 342 -33.99 5.55 12.37
CA ASN A 342 -35.38 5.23 12.71
C ASN A 342 -35.58 4.09 13.71
N SER A 343 -34.49 3.45 14.16
CA SER A 343 -34.54 2.30 15.11
C SER A 343 -33.42 2.36 16.15
N MET A 344 -32.78 3.50 16.30
CA MET A 344 -31.68 3.69 17.24
C MET A 344 -32.14 3.63 18.69
N ILE A 345 -31.25 3.21 19.58
CA ILE A 345 -31.43 3.26 21.04
C ILE A 345 -31.37 4.73 21.48
N THR A 346 -32.37 5.15 22.21
CA THR A 346 -32.47 6.49 22.85
C THR A 346 -32.38 6.37 24.37
N ASP A 347 -32.23 7.48 25.07
CA ASP A 347 -32.11 7.50 26.54
C ASP A 347 -33.35 6.98 27.29
N ASP A 348 -34.50 6.89 26.61
CA ASP A 348 -35.78 6.44 27.17
C ASP A 348 -36.18 5.03 26.74
N VAL A 349 -35.29 4.30 26.05
CA VAL A 349 -35.52 2.91 25.64
C VAL A 349 -35.89 2.03 26.84
N GLN A 350 -36.94 1.22 26.69
CA GLN A 350 -37.40 0.28 27.73
C GLN A 350 -37.12 -1.16 27.36
N THR A 351 -37.24 -1.49 26.09
CA THR A 351 -36.99 -2.84 25.55
C THR A 351 -36.14 -2.75 24.34
N MET A 352 -35.11 -3.56 24.25
CA MET A 352 -34.24 -3.64 23.06
C MET A 352 -34.21 -5.03 22.45
N LEU A 353 -34.00 -5.07 21.14
CA LEU A 353 -33.74 -6.27 20.35
C LEU A 353 -32.25 -6.30 20.02
N PHE A 354 -31.53 -7.29 20.51
CA PHE A 354 -30.14 -7.58 20.10
C PHE A 354 -30.10 -8.42 18.82
N GLU A 355 -29.17 -8.05 17.95
CA GLU A 355 -28.78 -8.76 16.74
C GLU A 355 -27.34 -9.25 16.82
N ALA A 356 -27.13 -10.54 16.48
CA ALA A 356 -25.83 -11.03 16.04
C ALA A 356 -26.05 -11.88 14.79
N ALA A 357 -25.43 -11.50 13.69
CA ALA A 357 -25.66 -12.14 12.40
C ALA A 357 -24.35 -12.39 11.66
N THR A 358 -24.39 -13.23 10.64
CA THR A 358 -23.25 -13.47 9.75
C THR A 358 -23.66 -13.22 8.31
N PHE A 359 -22.99 -12.25 7.67
CA PHE A 359 -23.28 -11.79 6.33
C PHE A 359 -22.16 -12.16 5.35
N ASP A 360 -22.47 -12.27 4.04
CA ASP A 360 -21.46 -12.48 3.00
C ASP A 360 -20.46 -11.32 2.95
N GLY A 361 -19.21 -11.61 3.29
CA GLY A 361 -18.15 -10.59 3.38
C GLY A 361 -17.87 -9.89 2.04
N THR A 362 -18.08 -10.57 0.91
CA THR A 362 -17.90 -10.00 -0.43
C THR A 362 -18.99 -8.96 -0.70
N ASN A 363 -20.23 -9.24 -0.33
CA ASN A 363 -21.34 -8.30 -0.44
C ASN A 363 -21.10 -7.06 0.43
N ILE A 364 -20.74 -7.23 1.70
CA ILE A 364 -20.42 -6.12 2.61
C ILE A 364 -19.31 -5.24 2.03
N ARG A 365 -18.20 -5.82 1.58
CA ARG A 365 -17.09 -5.08 0.98
C ARG A 365 -17.49 -4.30 -0.27
N LYS A 366 -18.30 -4.89 -1.17
CA LYS A 366 -18.79 -4.21 -2.37
C LYS A 366 -19.71 -3.05 -2.01
N THR A 367 -20.62 -3.27 -1.06
CA THR A 367 -21.56 -2.25 -0.59
C THR A 367 -20.85 -1.08 0.06
N THR A 368 -19.92 -1.32 1.02
CA THR A 368 -19.13 -0.26 1.69
C THR A 368 -18.37 0.61 0.69
N LYS A 369 -17.75 -0.02 -0.31
CA LYS A 369 -17.02 0.70 -1.37
C LYS A 369 -17.96 1.56 -2.22
N LYS A 370 -19.14 1.04 -2.54
CA LYS A 370 -20.12 1.71 -3.39
C LYS A 370 -20.75 2.94 -2.72
N ILE A 371 -21.15 2.79 -1.45
CA ILE A 371 -21.77 3.89 -0.69
C ILE A 371 -20.75 4.82 -0.02
N GLY A 372 -19.44 4.48 -0.10
CA GLY A 372 -18.36 5.26 0.51
C GLY A 372 -18.39 5.27 2.03
N LEU A 373 -18.93 4.23 2.68
CA LEU A 373 -19.05 4.12 4.14
C LEU A 373 -18.38 2.86 4.65
N ARG A 374 -17.31 3.02 5.42
CA ARG A 374 -16.63 1.94 6.13
C ARG A 374 -16.72 2.16 7.64
N THR A 375 -17.11 1.13 8.35
CA THR A 375 -17.21 1.10 9.82
C THR A 375 -16.36 -0.05 10.37
N ASP A 376 -16.12 -0.08 11.69
CA ASP A 376 -15.40 -1.18 12.35
C ASP A 376 -16.16 -2.49 12.17
N ALA A 377 -17.49 -2.46 12.29
CA ALA A 377 -18.34 -3.62 12.02
C ALA A 377 -18.17 -4.15 10.59
N SER A 378 -18.26 -3.27 9.59
CA SER A 378 -18.07 -3.68 8.19
C SER A 378 -16.65 -4.19 7.92
N GLY A 379 -15.64 -3.65 8.60
CA GLY A 379 -14.26 -4.11 8.55
C GLY A 379 -14.07 -5.55 9.03
N LYS A 380 -14.85 -5.99 10.04
CA LYS A 380 -14.88 -7.37 10.52
C LYS A 380 -15.72 -8.26 9.60
N PHE A 381 -16.96 -7.87 9.23
CA PHE A 381 -17.82 -8.66 8.35
C PHE A 381 -17.22 -8.95 6.96
N GLU A 382 -16.51 -7.98 6.36
CA GLU A 382 -15.87 -8.18 5.04
C GLU A 382 -14.83 -9.31 5.01
N LYS A 383 -14.38 -9.80 6.18
CA LYS A 383 -13.42 -10.90 6.31
C LYS A 383 -14.06 -12.27 6.28
N GLY A 384 -15.38 -12.38 6.43
CA GLY A 384 -16.11 -13.64 6.46
C GLY A 384 -16.09 -14.27 7.85
N LEU A 385 -16.95 -13.79 8.75
CA LEU A 385 -17.03 -14.26 10.12
C LEU A 385 -17.59 -15.71 10.18
N ASP A 386 -17.23 -16.44 11.24
CA ASP A 386 -17.74 -17.77 11.52
C ASP A 386 -19.21 -17.69 12.00
N PRO A 387 -20.18 -18.32 11.31
CA PRO A 387 -21.57 -18.32 11.75
C PRO A 387 -21.80 -18.92 13.14
N GLU A 388 -20.95 -19.87 13.58
CA GLU A 388 -21.08 -20.45 14.92
C GLU A 388 -20.83 -19.42 16.03
N ASN A 389 -19.99 -18.44 15.77
CA ASN A 389 -19.63 -17.39 16.70
C ASN A 389 -20.80 -16.45 17.08
N ALA A 390 -21.81 -16.29 16.20
CA ALA A 390 -22.93 -15.37 16.42
C ALA A 390 -23.73 -15.70 17.68
N MET A 391 -24.01 -16.99 17.94
CA MET A 391 -24.75 -17.44 19.13
C MET A 391 -23.92 -17.24 20.40
N GLU A 392 -22.64 -17.57 20.37
CA GLU A 392 -21.73 -17.40 21.52
C GLU A 392 -21.61 -15.90 21.91
N ALA A 393 -21.40 -15.03 20.93
CA ALA A 393 -21.25 -13.61 21.15
C ALA A 393 -22.53 -12.97 21.73
N ILE A 394 -23.71 -13.27 21.19
CA ILE A 394 -24.96 -12.68 21.70
C ILE A 394 -25.29 -13.20 23.12
N ASN A 395 -24.99 -14.46 23.41
CA ASN A 395 -25.14 -15.00 24.78
C ASN A 395 -24.16 -14.35 25.74
N ARG A 396 -22.93 -14.05 25.33
CA ARG A 396 -21.96 -13.28 26.13
C ARG A 396 -22.46 -11.87 26.40
N ALA A 397 -23.03 -11.19 25.41
CA ALA A 397 -23.63 -9.87 25.63
C ALA A 397 -24.78 -9.93 26.64
N CYS A 398 -25.67 -10.92 26.54
CA CYS A 398 -26.76 -11.12 27.48
C CYS A 398 -26.24 -11.44 28.91
N GLN A 399 -25.18 -12.22 29.03
CA GLN A 399 -24.53 -12.48 30.30
C GLN A 399 -24.00 -11.16 30.94
N LEU A 400 -23.36 -10.32 30.14
CA LEU A 400 -22.87 -9.02 30.61
C LEU A 400 -24.00 -8.07 31.00
N ILE A 401 -25.15 -8.11 30.29
CA ILE A 401 -26.36 -7.37 30.68
C ILE A 401 -26.82 -7.78 32.10
N GLU A 402 -26.87 -9.07 32.39
CA GLU A 402 -27.27 -9.58 33.72
C GLU A 402 -26.21 -9.27 34.79
N GLU A 403 -24.92 -9.49 34.50
CA GLU A 403 -23.80 -9.21 35.39
C GLU A 403 -23.73 -7.74 35.82
N LEU A 404 -24.06 -6.83 34.91
CA LEU A 404 -24.04 -5.39 35.15
C LEU A 404 -25.38 -4.79 35.60
N ASP A 405 -26.41 -5.63 35.79
CA ASP A 405 -27.79 -5.19 36.09
C ASP A 405 -28.30 -4.13 35.08
N ALA A 406 -27.93 -4.29 33.81
CA ALA A 406 -28.25 -3.33 32.76
C ALA A 406 -29.63 -3.54 32.11
N GLY A 407 -30.30 -4.64 32.41
CA GLY A 407 -31.64 -4.99 31.92
C GLY A 407 -32.02 -6.42 32.30
N ASP A 408 -33.23 -6.80 31.92
CA ASP A 408 -33.80 -8.11 32.20
C ASP A 408 -33.83 -8.91 30.88
N VAL A 409 -32.98 -9.93 30.77
CA VAL A 409 -32.87 -10.76 29.56
C VAL A 409 -34.09 -11.71 29.46
N VAL A 410 -34.75 -11.74 28.30
CA VAL A 410 -35.81 -12.68 27.97
C VAL A 410 -35.21 -14.02 27.59
N GLY A 411 -35.83 -15.11 28.07
CA GLY A 411 -35.34 -16.46 27.84
C GLY A 411 -35.41 -16.92 26.39
N GLY A 412 -34.47 -17.77 26.01
CA GLY A 412 -34.34 -18.30 24.66
C GLY A 412 -33.65 -17.34 23.69
N ALA A 413 -33.56 -17.77 22.45
CA ALA A 413 -33.06 -16.98 21.32
C ALA A 413 -33.86 -17.33 20.07
N VAL A 414 -34.13 -16.37 19.21
CA VAL A 414 -34.59 -16.63 17.84
C VAL A 414 -33.34 -16.86 17.01
N ASP A 415 -33.15 -18.07 16.52
CA ASP A 415 -31.97 -18.47 15.76
C ASP A 415 -32.39 -19.01 14.39
N VAL A 416 -32.12 -18.27 13.35
CA VAL A 416 -32.40 -18.66 11.98
C VAL A 416 -31.08 -18.98 11.27
N TYR A 417 -30.82 -20.27 11.08
CA TYR A 417 -29.59 -20.80 10.50
C TYR A 417 -29.92 -21.80 9.39
N PRO A 418 -30.17 -21.32 8.15
CA PRO A 418 -30.65 -22.16 7.05
C PRO A 418 -29.71 -23.31 6.70
N ASP A 419 -28.42 -23.07 6.63
CA ASP A 419 -27.42 -24.05 6.23
C ASP A 419 -26.27 -24.07 7.26
N PRO A 420 -26.40 -24.88 8.35
CA PRO A 420 -25.40 -24.95 9.39
C PRO A 420 -24.03 -25.42 8.90
N VAL A 421 -22.99 -24.71 9.28
CA VAL A 421 -21.59 -25.05 8.94
C VAL A 421 -21.20 -26.33 9.67
N THR A 422 -20.59 -27.28 8.97
CA THR A 422 -20.03 -28.50 9.54
C THR A 422 -18.51 -28.40 9.66
N LYS A 423 -17.97 -28.97 10.74
CA LYS A 423 -16.52 -29.08 10.92
C LYS A 423 -15.92 -29.87 9.76
N LYS A 424 -14.91 -29.34 9.11
CA LYS A 424 -14.17 -30.01 8.03
C LYS A 424 -13.34 -31.14 8.60
N ARG A 425 -13.17 -32.21 7.82
CA ARG A 425 -12.33 -33.36 8.15
C ARG A 425 -11.23 -33.47 7.10
N LEU A 426 -9.97 -33.47 7.52
CA LEU A 426 -8.81 -33.60 6.65
C LEU A 426 -7.98 -34.81 7.06
N PRO A 427 -7.45 -35.60 6.12
CA PRO A 427 -6.56 -36.70 6.45
C PRO A 427 -5.32 -36.20 7.21
N PHE A 428 -4.90 -36.96 8.25
CA PHE A 428 -3.64 -36.68 8.93
C PHE A 428 -2.50 -37.40 8.19
N GLU A 429 -1.64 -36.66 7.48
CA GLU A 429 -0.60 -37.19 6.60
C GLU A 429 0.79 -36.64 6.96
N PRO A 430 1.36 -36.98 8.14
CA PRO A 430 2.61 -36.37 8.64
C PRO A 430 3.80 -36.55 7.70
N ALA A 431 3.86 -37.67 6.98
CA ALA A 431 4.92 -37.88 5.99
C ALA A 431 4.89 -36.88 4.84
N LYS A 432 3.68 -36.41 4.42
CA LYS A 432 3.56 -35.37 3.40
C LYS A 432 3.99 -33.99 3.95
N TYR A 433 3.61 -33.69 5.20
CA TYR A 433 3.98 -32.42 5.83
C TYR A 433 5.49 -32.32 6.00
N ASN A 434 6.14 -33.37 6.51
CA ASN A 434 7.60 -33.45 6.61
C ASN A 434 8.29 -33.35 5.24
N ALA A 435 7.76 -34.02 4.22
CA ALA A 435 8.31 -33.94 2.86
C ALA A 435 8.21 -32.52 2.26
N LEU A 436 7.10 -31.82 2.51
CA LEU A 436 6.91 -30.45 2.06
C LEU A 436 7.85 -29.47 2.78
N LEU A 437 8.00 -29.63 4.08
CA LEU A 437 8.80 -28.73 4.93
C LEU A 437 10.31 -29.07 4.90
N GLY A 438 10.69 -30.28 4.51
CA GLY A 438 12.05 -30.78 4.64
C GLY A 438 12.47 -31.07 6.08
N THR A 439 11.50 -31.50 6.91
CA THR A 439 11.67 -31.76 8.33
C THR A 439 11.47 -33.25 8.67
N ASP A 440 11.67 -33.62 9.93
CA ASP A 440 11.41 -34.95 10.48
C ASP A 440 10.73 -34.82 11.86
N VAL A 441 9.60 -34.08 11.89
CA VAL A 441 8.79 -33.87 13.09
C VAL A 441 7.96 -35.12 13.36
N SER A 442 7.91 -35.61 14.60
CA SER A 442 7.14 -36.79 14.94
C SER A 442 5.63 -36.53 14.91
N ASP A 443 4.85 -37.61 14.72
CA ASP A 443 3.39 -37.56 14.71
C ASP A 443 2.86 -36.99 16.04
N GLU A 444 3.43 -37.43 17.16
CA GLU A 444 3.04 -36.98 18.51
C GLU A 444 3.30 -35.47 18.68
N GLU A 445 4.40 -35.00 18.18
CA GLU A 445 4.76 -33.56 18.24
C GLU A 445 3.80 -32.73 17.40
N MET A 446 3.48 -33.15 16.17
CA MET A 446 2.49 -32.49 15.31
C MET A 446 1.11 -32.44 15.95
N LEU A 447 0.66 -33.59 16.51
CA LEU A 447 -0.63 -33.66 17.22
C LEU A 447 -0.66 -32.72 18.43
N SER A 448 0.47 -32.55 19.14
CA SER A 448 0.55 -31.57 20.24
C SER A 448 0.42 -30.10 19.78
N TYR A 449 0.79 -29.81 18.53
CA TYR A 449 0.56 -28.48 17.94
C TYR A 449 -0.92 -28.28 17.65
N PHE A 450 -1.58 -29.28 17.05
CA PHE A 450 -2.99 -29.23 16.70
C PHE A 450 -3.89 -29.15 17.91
N GLU A 451 -3.61 -29.92 18.98
CA GLU A 451 -4.36 -29.86 20.25
C GLU A 451 -4.39 -28.42 20.82
N ARG A 452 -3.23 -27.71 20.79
CA ARG A 452 -3.15 -26.31 21.26
C ARG A 452 -3.96 -25.33 20.38
N LEU A 453 -4.26 -25.72 19.13
CA LEU A 453 -5.06 -24.95 18.17
C LEU A 453 -6.53 -25.37 18.16
N GLU A 454 -6.96 -26.23 19.09
CA GLU A 454 -8.32 -26.80 19.15
C GLU A 454 -8.69 -27.62 17.89
N VAL A 455 -7.69 -28.11 17.15
CA VAL A 455 -7.89 -29.08 16.07
C VAL A 455 -7.91 -30.48 16.68
N GLU A 456 -9.07 -31.12 16.62
CA GLU A 456 -9.26 -32.44 17.18
C GLU A 456 -8.70 -33.52 16.25
N TYR A 457 -8.24 -34.63 16.79
CA TYR A 457 -7.76 -35.78 16.03
C TYR A 457 -8.64 -37.02 16.25
N ASP A 458 -9.29 -37.47 15.17
CA ASP A 458 -10.02 -38.73 15.15
C ASP A 458 -9.05 -39.88 14.82
N LYS A 459 -8.67 -40.61 15.85
CA LYS A 459 -7.68 -41.68 15.72
C LYS A 459 -8.20 -42.88 14.87
N ASP A 460 -9.52 -43.16 14.92
CA ASP A 460 -10.09 -44.29 14.20
C ASP A 460 -10.18 -44.03 12.69
N ALA A 461 -10.50 -42.81 12.31
CA ALA A 461 -10.55 -42.35 10.92
C ALA A 461 -9.19 -41.88 10.40
N ASN A 462 -8.21 -41.59 11.25
CA ASN A 462 -6.95 -40.91 10.93
C ASN A 462 -7.18 -39.56 10.30
N GLU A 463 -8.05 -38.75 10.88
CA GLU A 463 -8.43 -37.42 10.35
C GLU A 463 -8.32 -36.32 11.41
N LEU A 464 -7.97 -35.15 10.96
CA LEU A 464 -8.05 -33.90 11.72
C LEU A 464 -9.45 -33.31 11.55
N ILE A 465 -10.08 -32.92 12.66
CA ILE A 465 -11.38 -32.24 12.68
C ILE A 465 -11.12 -30.75 12.92
N ILE A 466 -11.35 -29.97 11.89
CA ILE A 466 -11.01 -28.54 11.86
C ILE A 466 -12.15 -27.75 12.53
N PRO A 467 -11.87 -26.90 13.52
CA PRO A 467 -12.88 -26.02 14.11
C PRO A 467 -13.38 -25.01 13.07
N THR A 468 -14.63 -24.57 13.20
CA THR A 468 -15.31 -23.72 12.22
C THR A 468 -14.64 -22.34 12.06
N PHE A 469 -14.04 -21.82 13.13
CA PHE A 469 -13.32 -20.55 13.10
C PHE A 469 -12.01 -20.60 12.28
N ARG A 470 -11.42 -21.77 11.99
CA ARG A 470 -10.24 -21.96 11.14
C ARG A 470 -10.68 -22.26 9.69
N GLN A 471 -11.28 -21.24 9.06
CA GLN A 471 -11.77 -21.35 7.69
C GLN A 471 -10.65 -21.48 6.65
N ASP A 472 -9.45 -21.12 7.01
CA ASP A 472 -8.22 -21.17 6.22
C ASP A 472 -7.69 -22.58 6.01
N LEU A 473 -7.95 -23.52 6.94
CA LEU A 473 -7.44 -24.89 6.88
C LEU A 473 -8.28 -25.75 5.93
N ASN A 474 -7.80 -25.94 4.69
CA ASN A 474 -8.55 -26.64 3.64
C ASN A 474 -7.79 -27.79 2.97
N ARG A 475 -6.46 -27.86 3.09
CA ARG A 475 -5.60 -28.81 2.38
C ARG A 475 -4.30 -29.06 3.13
N ASP A 476 -3.53 -30.05 2.67
CA ASP A 476 -2.27 -30.50 3.29
C ASP A 476 -1.26 -29.37 3.50
N ALA A 477 -1.19 -28.41 2.56
CA ALA A 477 -0.27 -27.29 2.68
C ALA A 477 -0.61 -26.37 3.85
N ASP A 478 -1.92 -26.17 4.11
CA ASP A 478 -2.38 -25.34 5.24
C ASP A 478 -2.06 -26.02 6.58
N ILE A 479 -2.18 -27.34 6.63
CA ILE A 479 -1.80 -28.13 7.82
C ILE A 479 -0.28 -28.14 8.02
N ALA A 480 0.48 -28.25 6.93
CA ALA A 480 1.94 -28.18 6.99
C ALA A 480 2.42 -26.79 7.49
N GLU A 481 1.72 -25.71 7.14
CA GLU A 481 1.99 -24.37 7.67
C GLU A 481 1.83 -24.33 9.20
N GLU A 482 0.77 -24.95 9.73
CA GLU A 482 0.57 -25.04 11.19
C GLU A 482 1.72 -25.80 11.88
N VAL A 483 2.20 -26.86 11.25
CA VAL A 483 3.40 -27.56 11.75
C VAL A 483 4.63 -26.66 11.69
N ALA A 484 4.87 -25.98 10.57
CA ALA A 484 6.05 -25.14 10.37
C ALA A 484 6.15 -23.99 11.37
N ARG A 485 5.03 -23.29 11.62
CA ARG A 485 5.02 -22.12 12.49
C ARG A 485 5.24 -22.46 13.99
N PHE A 486 4.82 -23.65 14.45
CA PHE A 486 5.06 -24.10 15.82
C PHE A 486 6.34 -24.91 16.00
N PHE A 487 6.81 -25.58 14.95
CA PHE A 487 8.16 -26.12 14.92
C PHE A 487 9.21 -24.98 14.93
N GLY A 488 8.86 -23.87 14.31
CA GLY A 488 9.68 -22.66 14.17
C GLY A 488 10.43 -22.64 12.83
N TYR A 489 10.19 -21.62 12.05
CA TYR A 489 10.82 -21.45 10.72
C TYR A 489 12.36 -21.48 10.79
N ASP A 490 12.94 -20.95 11.86
CA ASP A 490 14.41 -20.95 12.07
C ASP A 490 14.98 -22.35 12.29
N ASN A 491 14.15 -23.33 12.66
CA ASN A 491 14.54 -24.73 12.85
C ASN A 491 14.45 -25.54 11.55
N ILE A 492 13.81 -25.00 10.51
CA ILE A 492 13.71 -25.68 9.21
C ILE A 492 15.04 -25.61 8.49
N PRO A 493 15.67 -26.76 8.12
CA PRO A 493 16.99 -26.75 7.51
C PRO A 493 16.97 -26.13 6.11
N THR A 494 17.96 -25.31 5.83
CA THR A 494 18.17 -24.76 4.49
C THR A 494 18.63 -25.85 3.55
N THR A 495 17.92 -26.07 2.45
CA THR A 495 18.25 -27.06 1.41
C THR A 495 18.49 -26.38 0.07
N LEU A 496 19.32 -27.01 -0.76
CA LEU A 496 19.47 -26.61 -2.16
C LEU A 496 18.24 -27.06 -2.97
N PRO A 497 17.72 -26.22 -3.88
CA PRO A 497 16.65 -26.64 -4.77
C PRO A 497 17.12 -27.83 -5.64
N LYS A 498 16.24 -28.82 -5.80
CA LYS A 498 16.45 -29.98 -6.66
C LYS A 498 15.46 -29.89 -7.82
N GLY A 499 15.97 -30.05 -9.04
CA GLY A 499 15.14 -30.03 -10.24
C GLY A 499 15.97 -30.47 -11.46
N GLU A 500 15.25 -30.81 -12.51
CA GLU A 500 15.88 -30.98 -13.81
C GLU A 500 16.40 -29.66 -14.33
N THR A 501 17.62 -29.64 -14.83
CA THR A 501 18.18 -28.45 -15.45
C THR A 501 17.63 -28.30 -16.87
N THR A 502 17.16 -27.11 -17.18
CA THR A 502 16.78 -26.72 -18.55
C THR A 502 17.81 -25.75 -19.09
N MET A 503 18.04 -25.79 -20.42
CA MET A 503 18.87 -24.79 -21.06
C MET A 503 18.16 -23.44 -20.99
N GLY A 504 18.74 -22.50 -20.23
CA GLY A 504 18.29 -21.11 -20.24
C GLY A 504 18.46 -20.52 -21.66
N LYS A 505 17.45 -19.76 -22.09
CA LYS A 505 17.49 -19.02 -23.37
C LYS A 505 17.00 -17.60 -23.10
N ILE A 506 17.65 -16.64 -23.73
CA ILE A 506 17.08 -15.30 -23.92
C ILE A 506 16.34 -15.28 -25.26
N SER A 507 15.25 -14.52 -25.36
CA SER A 507 14.55 -14.38 -26.65
C SER A 507 15.38 -13.56 -27.63
N PHE A 508 15.04 -13.62 -28.91
CA PHE A 508 15.71 -12.80 -29.92
C PHE A 508 15.49 -11.30 -29.61
N GLU A 509 14.29 -10.93 -29.21
CA GLU A 509 13.95 -9.55 -28.78
C GLU A 509 14.80 -9.10 -27.58
N GLN A 510 14.94 -9.94 -26.53
CA GLN A 510 15.83 -9.62 -25.39
C GLN A 510 17.28 -9.44 -25.86
N SER A 511 17.76 -10.24 -26.85
CA SER A 511 19.11 -10.05 -27.40
C SER A 511 19.30 -8.72 -28.13
N ILE A 512 18.24 -8.17 -28.75
CA ILE A 512 18.25 -6.84 -29.36
C ILE A 512 18.23 -5.73 -28.28
N GLU A 513 17.43 -5.89 -27.26
CA GLU A 513 17.40 -4.95 -26.12
C GLU A 513 18.74 -4.92 -25.37
N ASP A 514 19.35 -6.10 -25.16
CA ASP A 514 20.69 -6.21 -24.57
C ASP A 514 21.73 -5.51 -25.45
N ALA A 515 21.68 -5.70 -26.77
CA ALA A 515 22.58 -5.03 -27.71
C ALA A 515 22.41 -3.49 -27.69
N ALA A 516 21.17 -3.00 -27.57
CA ALA A 516 20.89 -1.57 -27.43
C ALA A 516 21.49 -1.01 -26.12
N SER A 517 21.30 -1.73 -25.02
CA SER A 517 21.89 -1.35 -23.73
C SER A 517 23.42 -1.36 -23.76
N GLU A 518 24.03 -2.39 -24.34
CA GLU A 518 25.50 -2.48 -24.47
C GLU A 518 26.04 -1.31 -25.27
N VAL A 519 25.46 -1.00 -26.44
CA VAL A 519 25.91 0.10 -27.28
C VAL A 519 25.76 1.44 -26.55
N ALA A 520 24.64 1.69 -25.87
CA ALA A 520 24.46 2.89 -25.07
C ALA A 520 25.56 3.03 -24.00
N GLN A 521 25.83 1.99 -23.24
CA GLN A 521 26.84 1.99 -22.18
C GLN A 521 28.25 2.21 -22.75
N PHE A 522 28.64 1.54 -23.82
CA PHE A 522 29.96 1.70 -24.45
C PHE A 522 30.17 3.11 -25.04
N THR A 523 29.09 3.76 -25.48
CA THR A 523 29.14 5.14 -25.97
C THR A 523 28.99 6.19 -24.86
N GLY A 524 28.95 5.73 -23.59
CA GLY A 524 29.02 6.57 -22.39
C GLY A 524 27.68 7.07 -21.87
N PHE A 525 26.58 6.39 -22.22
CA PHE A 525 25.26 6.67 -21.65
C PHE A 525 25.03 5.89 -20.35
N SER A 526 24.33 6.52 -19.42
CA SER A 526 23.81 5.88 -18.21
C SER A 526 22.34 5.53 -18.39
N GLN A 527 21.92 4.41 -17.84
CA GLN A 527 20.53 3.99 -17.90
C GLN A 527 19.65 4.91 -17.03
N ALA A 528 18.53 5.33 -17.57
CA ALA A 528 17.44 5.96 -16.86
C ALA A 528 16.25 4.99 -16.79
N MET A 529 15.48 5.08 -15.72
CA MET A 529 14.21 4.37 -15.56
C MET A 529 13.17 5.41 -15.12
N THR A 530 12.22 5.67 -15.98
CA THR A 530 11.21 6.70 -15.76
C THR A 530 9.82 6.09 -15.61
N TYR A 531 8.89 6.86 -15.02
CA TYR A 531 7.53 6.38 -14.85
C TYR A 531 6.82 6.17 -16.19
N SER A 532 6.00 5.13 -16.26
CA SER A 532 5.09 4.89 -17.39
C SER A 532 3.79 5.69 -17.30
N PHE A 533 3.57 6.40 -16.19
CA PHE A 533 2.43 7.27 -15.97
C PHE A 533 2.83 8.72 -16.15
N GLU A 534 1.96 9.51 -16.78
CA GLU A 534 2.20 10.93 -16.99
C GLU A 534 0.90 11.75 -16.93
N SER A 535 1.06 13.07 -16.95
CA SER A 535 -0.06 14.03 -17.05
C SER A 535 -0.46 14.25 -18.49
N PRO A 536 -1.74 14.36 -18.84
CA PRO A 536 -2.20 14.79 -20.18
C PRO A 536 -1.62 16.16 -20.60
N LYS A 537 -1.19 17.01 -19.67
CA LYS A 537 -0.56 18.31 -19.92
C LYS A 537 0.82 18.19 -20.59
N VAL A 538 1.42 17.00 -20.54
CA VAL A 538 2.71 16.73 -21.21
C VAL A 538 2.64 16.95 -22.71
N PHE A 539 1.53 16.61 -23.34
CA PHE A 539 1.37 16.76 -24.78
C PHE A 539 1.41 18.21 -25.24
N ASP A 540 0.92 19.14 -24.43
CA ASP A 540 1.03 20.59 -24.71
C ASP A 540 2.47 21.07 -24.51
N LYS A 541 3.18 20.59 -23.47
CA LYS A 541 4.60 20.89 -23.28
C LYS A 541 5.46 20.41 -24.46
N LEU A 542 5.09 19.28 -25.07
CA LEU A 542 5.76 18.72 -26.25
C LEU A 542 5.25 19.31 -27.58
N LYS A 543 4.38 20.33 -27.54
CA LYS A 543 3.81 21.01 -28.72
C LYS A 543 3.04 20.06 -29.66
N LEU A 544 2.52 18.92 -29.17
CA LEU A 544 1.74 18.01 -29.99
C LEU A 544 0.40 18.64 -30.39
N GLN A 545 0.03 18.50 -31.66
CA GLN A 545 -1.25 18.99 -32.18
C GLN A 545 -2.43 18.30 -31.49
N ALA A 546 -3.60 18.97 -31.49
CA ALA A 546 -4.78 18.44 -30.79
C ALA A 546 -5.27 17.09 -31.36
N ASP A 547 -5.05 16.86 -32.64
CA ASP A 547 -5.40 15.64 -33.38
C ASP A 547 -4.27 14.59 -33.43
N SER A 548 -3.19 14.80 -32.70
CA SER A 548 -2.07 13.86 -32.66
C SER A 548 -2.49 12.51 -32.10
N VAL A 549 -2.10 11.43 -32.78
CA VAL A 549 -2.35 10.05 -32.36
C VAL A 549 -1.77 9.75 -30.96
N TYR A 550 -0.73 10.46 -30.55
CA TYR A 550 -0.11 10.31 -29.24
C TYR A 550 -0.92 10.89 -28.08
N ARG A 551 -1.99 11.66 -28.37
CA ARG A 551 -2.95 12.14 -27.35
C ARG A 551 -4.01 11.10 -27.01
N LYS A 552 -4.12 10.03 -27.78
CA LYS A 552 -5.00 8.90 -27.50
C LYS A 552 -4.32 7.98 -26.50
N THR A 553 -4.71 8.10 -25.23
CA THR A 553 -4.04 7.45 -24.11
C THR A 553 -4.92 6.42 -23.41
N VAL A 554 -4.28 5.47 -22.74
CA VAL A 554 -4.94 4.64 -21.73
C VAL A 554 -5.06 5.47 -20.44
N VAL A 555 -6.29 5.66 -19.97
CA VAL A 555 -6.60 6.45 -18.77
C VAL A 555 -6.61 5.54 -17.54
N ILE A 556 -5.92 5.94 -16.46
CA ILE A 556 -5.89 5.21 -15.21
C ILE A 556 -7.17 5.49 -14.43
N SER A 557 -7.88 4.45 -14.00
CA SER A 557 -9.18 4.58 -13.30
C SER A 557 -9.05 5.14 -11.88
N ASN A 558 -7.92 4.91 -11.21
CA ASN A 558 -7.62 5.36 -9.84
C ASN A 558 -6.22 5.96 -9.72
N PRO A 559 -5.94 7.08 -10.43
CA PRO A 559 -4.60 7.67 -10.47
C PRO A 559 -4.20 8.25 -9.10
N LEU A 560 -2.89 8.32 -8.85
CA LEU A 560 -2.32 9.02 -7.68
C LEU A 560 -2.50 10.55 -7.73
N GLY A 561 -3.02 11.07 -8.83
CA GLY A 561 -3.26 12.47 -9.11
C GLY A 561 -3.21 12.73 -10.62
N GLU A 562 -3.51 13.96 -11.05
CA GLU A 562 -3.53 14.34 -12.47
C GLU A 562 -2.18 14.07 -13.16
N ASP A 563 -1.07 14.25 -12.43
CA ASP A 563 0.28 14.07 -12.96
C ASP A 563 0.63 12.61 -13.30
N PHE A 564 -0.21 11.64 -12.88
CA PHE A 564 -0.05 10.21 -13.12
C PHE A 564 -1.34 9.57 -13.65
N SER A 565 -2.12 10.33 -14.43
CA SER A 565 -3.49 9.92 -14.81
C SER A 565 -3.59 9.16 -16.13
N VAL A 566 -2.55 9.16 -16.97
CA VAL A 566 -2.52 8.43 -18.24
C VAL A 566 -1.23 7.64 -18.42
N MET A 567 -1.30 6.56 -19.20
CA MET A 567 -0.11 5.84 -19.65
C MET A 567 0.61 6.63 -20.73
N ARG A 568 1.95 6.67 -20.69
CA ARG A 568 2.77 7.37 -21.69
C ARG A 568 2.63 6.75 -23.07
N THR A 569 2.48 7.61 -24.07
CA THR A 569 2.49 7.23 -25.48
C THR A 569 3.83 7.55 -26.17
N LEU A 570 4.68 8.32 -25.51
CA LEU A 570 6.03 8.69 -25.93
C LEU A 570 6.98 8.61 -24.73
N PRO A 571 8.25 8.25 -24.91
CA PRO A 571 9.23 8.16 -23.83
C PRO A 571 9.85 9.53 -23.47
N ILE A 572 9.45 10.59 -24.17
CA ILE A 572 10.13 11.90 -24.21
C ILE A 572 10.01 12.64 -22.88
N HIS A 573 8.82 12.65 -22.26
CA HIS A 573 8.59 13.40 -21.02
C HIS A 573 9.51 12.93 -19.88
N GLY A 574 9.56 11.64 -19.65
CA GLY A 574 10.41 11.04 -18.62
C GLY A 574 11.89 11.33 -18.85
N MET A 575 12.35 11.17 -20.08
CA MET A 575 13.72 11.48 -20.48
C MET A 575 14.05 12.96 -20.26
N LEU A 576 13.18 13.89 -20.71
CA LEU A 576 13.39 15.34 -20.54
C LEU A 576 13.36 15.75 -19.07
N THR A 577 12.51 15.14 -18.26
CA THR A 577 12.47 15.38 -16.81
C THR A 577 13.77 14.94 -16.14
N SER A 578 14.30 13.80 -16.53
CA SER A 578 15.59 13.31 -16.04
C SER A 578 16.76 14.21 -16.43
N LEU A 579 16.78 14.67 -17.70
CA LEU A 579 17.78 15.64 -18.19
C LEU A 579 17.65 16.98 -17.46
N SER A 580 16.43 17.49 -17.28
CA SER A 580 16.16 18.73 -16.53
C SER A 580 16.67 18.64 -15.09
N THR A 581 16.40 17.53 -14.42
CA THR A 581 16.90 17.29 -13.05
C THR A 581 18.42 17.37 -12.98
N ASN A 582 19.11 16.75 -13.94
CA ASN A 582 20.55 16.77 -14.02
C ASN A 582 21.08 18.18 -14.35
N TYR A 583 20.45 18.90 -15.29
CA TYR A 583 20.82 20.26 -15.63
C TYR A 583 20.69 21.20 -14.41
N ASN A 584 19.59 21.13 -13.70
CA ASN A 584 19.34 21.94 -12.50
C ASN A 584 20.31 21.61 -11.36
N ARG A 585 20.85 20.39 -11.31
CA ARG A 585 21.94 19.97 -10.42
C ARG A 585 23.33 20.39 -10.93
N ARG A 586 23.40 21.14 -12.01
CA ARG A 586 24.62 21.66 -12.62
C ARG A 586 25.58 20.61 -13.20
N ASN A 587 25.05 19.44 -13.57
CA ASN A 587 25.79 18.47 -14.35
C ASN A 587 25.99 19.03 -15.77
N LYS A 588 27.22 19.10 -16.23
CA LYS A 588 27.56 19.75 -17.50
C LYS A 588 27.45 18.84 -18.73
N ASN A 589 27.73 17.57 -18.56
CA ASN A 589 27.68 16.57 -19.61
C ASN A 589 26.81 15.42 -19.15
N VAL A 590 25.67 15.24 -19.81
CA VAL A 590 24.71 14.20 -19.45
C VAL A 590 24.32 13.39 -20.67
N LYS A 591 24.42 12.08 -20.56
CA LYS A 591 24.00 11.11 -21.56
C LYS A 591 23.18 10.04 -20.87
N LEU A 592 21.88 9.96 -21.19
CA LEU A 592 20.94 9.01 -20.62
C LEU A 592 20.30 8.17 -21.71
N TYR A 593 20.07 6.88 -21.42
CA TYR A 593 19.27 6.01 -22.27
C TYR A 593 18.19 5.28 -21.47
N GLU A 594 17.12 4.91 -22.13
CA GLU A 594 16.05 4.10 -21.59
C GLU A 594 15.51 3.15 -22.67
N LEU A 595 15.30 1.88 -22.32
CA LEU A 595 14.42 0.98 -23.07
C LEU A 595 13.02 1.19 -22.53
N ALA A 596 12.31 2.13 -23.11
CA ALA A 596 11.07 2.66 -22.59
C ALA A 596 9.86 1.98 -23.22
N LYS A 597 9.04 1.31 -22.43
CA LYS A 597 7.76 0.79 -22.91
C LYS A 597 6.76 1.95 -23.03
N VAL A 598 6.10 2.06 -24.19
CA VAL A 598 5.01 3.01 -24.46
C VAL A 598 3.72 2.26 -24.74
N TYR A 599 2.58 2.93 -24.60
CA TYR A 599 1.25 2.31 -24.62
C TYR A 599 0.32 3.08 -25.56
N LEU A 600 0.13 2.56 -26.76
CA LEU A 600 -0.72 3.17 -27.76
C LEU A 600 -2.12 2.59 -27.64
N ALA A 601 -3.10 3.41 -27.20
CA ALA A 601 -4.46 2.95 -26.98
C ALA A 601 -5.12 2.42 -28.26
N ALA A 602 -5.81 1.29 -28.14
CA ALA A 602 -6.64 0.75 -29.22
C ALA A 602 -7.86 1.65 -29.52
N ASP A 603 -8.57 1.39 -30.62
CA ASP A 603 -9.79 2.12 -30.94
C ASP A 603 -10.96 1.72 -30.05
N ASP A 604 -11.06 0.45 -29.66
CA ASP A 604 -11.97 -0.05 -28.65
C ASP A 604 -11.32 0.02 -27.26
N VAL A 605 -11.98 0.64 -26.32
CA VAL A 605 -11.55 0.76 -24.90
C VAL A 605 -11.41 -0.60 -24.19
N ASN A 606 -12.07 -1.63 -24.70
CA ASN A 606 -11.98 -3.00 -24.17
C ASN A 606 -10.79 -3.81 -24.72
N GLU A 607 -10.12 -3.31 -25.75
CA GLU A 607 -8.91 -3.93 -26.31
C GLU A 607 -7.67 -3.48 -25.56
N LEU A 608 -6.68 -4.38 -25.46
CA LEU A 608 -5.39 -4.04 -24.87
C LEU A 608 -4.64 -3.05 -25.79
N PRO A 609 -3.87 -2.11 -25.20
CA PRO A 609 -3.06 -1.18 -25.98
C PRO A 609 -1.95 -1.92 -26.73
N ASP A 610 -1.44 -1.30 -27.82
CA ASP A 610 -0.17 -1.71 -28.41
C ASP A 610 0.98 -1.28 -27.48
N GLU A 611 1.62 -2.27 -26.86
CA GLU A 611 2.76 -2.10 -25.96
C GLU A 611 4.06 -2.33 -26.71
N ARG A 612 4.84 -1.31 -26.92
CA ARG A 612 6.12 -1.43 -27.64
C ARG A 612 7.28 -0.82 -26.86
N VAL A 613 8.45 -1.39 -27.03
CA VAL A 613 9.67 -0.87 -26.44
C VAL A 613 10.35 0.08 -27.43
N GLU A 614 10.68 1.26 -26.95
CA GLU A 614 11.43 2.27 -27.69
C GLU A 614 12.81 2.48 -27.04
N PHE A 615 13.88 2.33 -27.82
CA PHE A 615 15.24 2.67 -27.40
C PHE A 615 15.42 4.17 -27.51
N THR A 616 15.44 4.84 -26.36
CA THR A 616 15.46 6.28 -26.23
C THR A 616 16.80 6.75 -25.70
N LEU A 617 17.39 7.73 -26.36
CA LEU A 617 18.60 8.42 -25.91
C LEU A 617 18.31 9.90 -25.72
N GLY A 618 18.82 10.46 -24.63
CA GLY A 618 18.77 11.90 -24.36
C GLY A 618 20.12 12.42 -23.86
N ALA A 619 20.63 13.52 -24.43
CA ALA A 619 21.93 14.02 -24.04
C ALA A 619 22.08 15.52 -24.25
N PHE A 620 22.91 16.15 -23.39
CA PHE A 620 23.37 17.52 -23.56
C PHE A 620 24.85 17.68 -23.12
N GLY A 621 25.46 18.80 -23.49
CA GLY A 621 26.86 19.14 -23.18
C GLY A 621 27.81 18.75 -24.30
N SER A 622 28.80 17.88 -24.06
CA SER A 622 29.79 17.47 -25.06
C SER A 622 29.23 16.45 -26.05
N VAL A 623 28.11 16.77 -26.69
CA VAL A 623 27.44 15.96 -27.71
C VAL A 623 26.93 16.87 -28.84
N ASP A 624 26.83 16.29 -30.03
CA ASP A 624 26.23 16.92 -31.20
C ASP A 624 25.33 15.94 -31.94
N PHE A 625 24.73 16.37 -33.03
CA PHE A 625 23.88 15.53 -33.90
C PHE A 625 24.64 14.30 -34.40
N TYR A 626 25.92 14.46 -34.78
CA TYR A 626 26.71 13.39 -35.37
C TYR A 626 27.14 12.35 -34.36
N SER A 627 27.42 12.76 -33.14
CA SER A 627 27.67 11.83 -32.02
C SER A 627 26.47 10.95 -31.76
N MET A 628 25.26 11.53 -31.72
CA MET A 628 24.00 10.79 -31.52
C MET A 628 23.69 9.87 -32.71
N LYS A 629 23.93 10.34 -33.92
CA LYS A 629 23.81 9.54 -35.16
C LYS A 629 24.74 8.34 -35.12
N GLY A 630 25.99 8.51 -34.68
CA GLY A 630 26.96 7.43 -34.53
C GLY A 630 26.48 6.31 -33.59
N VAL A 631 25.77 6.65 -32.50
CA VAL A 631 25.19 5.64 -31.61
C VAL A 631 24.12 4.81 -32.31
N ILE A 632 23.29 5.44 -33.15
CA ILE A 632 22.27 4.70 -33.95
C ILE A 632 22.97 3.72 -34.88
N GLU A 633 23.98 4.20 -35.63
CA GLU A 633 24.70 3.39 -36.63
C GLU A 633 25.42 2.22 -35.98
N GLU A 634 26.06 2.43 -34.83
CA GLU A 634 26.70 1.38 -34.03
C GLU A 634 25.69 0.33 -33.55
N PHE A 635 24.52 0.79 -33.04
CA PHE A 635 23.45 -0.12 -32.63
C PHE A 635 22.96 -0.99 -33.81
N LEU A 636 22.67 -0.38 -34.96
CA LEU A 636 22.19 -1.13 -36.14
C LEU A 636 23.26 -2.12 -36.65
N GLU A 637 24.55 -1.75 -36.66
CA GLU A 637 25.63 -2.65 -37.01
C GLU A 637 25.74 -3.81 -36.01
N LYS A 638 25.63 -3.54 -34.70
CA LYS A 638 25.69 -4.53 -33.65
C LYS A 638 24.62 -5.63 -33.80
N ILE A 639 23.41 -5.25 -34.19
CA ILE A 639 22.29 -6.16 -34.44
C ILE A 639 22.29 -6.77 -35.87
N GLY A 640 23.36 -6.53 -36.63
CA GLY A 640 23.60 -7.14 -37.94
C GLY A 640 22.90 -6.50 -39.14
N MET A 641 22.42 -5.26 -38.97
CA MET A 641 21.85 -4.44 -40.05
C MET A 641 22.98 -3.76 -40.83
N LYS A 642 23.39 -4.38 -41.94
CA LYS A 642 24.65 -4.06 -42.64
C LYS A 642 24.59 -2.82 -43.52
N LYS A 643 23.41 -2.36 -43.92
CA LYS A 643 23.24 -1.16 -44.73
C LYS A 643 23.30 0.07 -43.83
N LYS A 644 23.74 1.17 -44.40
CA LYS A 644 23.64 2.46 -43.71
C LYS A 644 22.18 2.91 -43.63
N PRO A 645 21.73 3.42 -42.49
CA PRO A 645 20.41 4.04 -42.41
C PRO A 645 20.36 5.34 -43.24
N THR A 646 19.18 5.69 -43.67
CA THR A 646 18.93 6.97 -44.34
C THR A 646 18.18 7.92 -43.45
N TYR A 647 18.38 9.22 -43.62
CA TYR A 647 17.87 10.27 -42.77
C TYR A 647 17.03 11.24 -43.60
N ASP A 648 15.75 11.40 -43.27
CA ASP A 648 14.89 12.41 -43.89
C ASP A 648 14.74 13.61 -42.96
N ALA A 649 15.31 14.74 -43.35
CA ALA A 649 15.27 16.00 -42.59
C ALA A 649 13.86 16.65 -42.51
N LYS A 650 12.86 16.11 -43.26
CA LYS A 650 11.47 16.59 -43.25
C LYS A 650 10.57 15.88 -42.23
N ALA A 651 11.12 15.40 -41.12
CA ALA A 651 10.42 14.62 -40.12
C ALA A 651 9.19 15.35 -39.52
N GLY A 652 9.23 16.65 -39.36
CA GLY A 652 8.07 17.45 -38.87
C GLY A 652 7.66 17.18 -37.43
N ILE A 653 8.58 16.72 -36.59
CA ILE A 653 8.34 16.36 -35.18
C ILE A 653 8.24 17.66 -34.34
N PRO A 654 7.11 17.95 -33.68
CA PRO A 654 6.87 19.28 -33.13
C PRO A 654 7.72 19.61 -31.90
N PHE A 655 8.18 18.61 -31.15
CA PHE A 655 9.05 18.80 -30.00
C PHE A 655 10.55 18.85 -30.34
N LEU A 656 10.90 18.67 -31.64
CA LEU A 656 12.26 18.82 -32.12
C LEU A 656 12.43 20.11 -32.92
N HIS A 657 13.66 20.60 -33.00
CA HIS A 657 14.01 21.80 -33.72
C HIS A 657 13.74 21.65 -35.25
N PRO A 658 12.94 22.53 -35.89
CA PRO A 658 12.44 22.31 -37.26
C PRO A 658 13.53 22.13 -38.30
N GLY A 659 14.72 22.71 -38.09
CA GLY A 659 15.84 22.60 -39.04
C GLY A 659 16.96 21.65 -38.59
N ARG A 660 16.75 20.89 -37.47
CA ARG A 660 17.78 20.00 -36.90
C ARG A 660 17.15 18.73 -36.39
N GLN A 661 16.39 18.08 -37.27
CA GLN A 661 15.70 16.80 -36.98
C GLN A 661 15.70 15.90 -38.22
N ALA A 662 15.58 14.63 -38.05
CA ALA A 662 15.40 13.67 -39.12
C ALA A 662 14.64 12.45 -38.68
N ASP A 663 13.79 11.92 -39.56
CA ASP A 663 13.32 10.55 -39.47
C ASP A 663 14.45 9.60 -39.88
N VAL A 664 14.53 8.47 -39.22
CA VAL A 664 15.54 7.43 -39.50
C VAL A 664 14.86 6.27 -40.19
N TYR A 665 15.37 5.90 -41.36
CA TYR A 665 14.88 4.79 -42.17
C TYR A 665 15.94 3.73 -42.39
N TYR A 666 15.48 2.50 -42.49
CA TYR A 666 16.27 1.37 -42.93
C TYR A 666 15.46 0.55 -43.95
N ASP A 667 16.01 0.39 -45.18
CA ASP A 667 15.30 -0.24 -46.31
C ASP A 667 13.87 0.29 -46.52
N ASP A 668 13.71 1.61 -46.57
CA ASP A 668 12.44 2.36 -46.75
C ASP A 668 11.45 2.23 -45.60
N LYS A 669 11.80 1.50 -44.53
CA LYS A 669 10.99 1.39 -43.30
C LYS A 669 11.47 2.40 -42.26
N LYS A 670 10.57 3.22 -41.75
CA LYS A 670 10.88 4.15 -40.64
C LYS A 670 11.14 3.34 -39.38
N ILE A 671 12.32 3.53 -38.78
CA ILE A 671 12.75 2.84 -37.57
C ILE A 671 12.82 3.76 -36.35
N GLY A 672 12.70 5.07 -36.55
CA GLY A 672 12.78 6.03 -35.44
C GLY A 672 13.03 7.45 -35.90
N TYR A 673 13.55 8.27 -35.02
CA TYR A 673 13.89 9.66 -35.28
C TYR A 673 15.04 10.17 -34.40
N ILE A 674 15.67 11.26 -34.84
CA ILE A 674 16.76 11.95 -34.15
C ILE A 674 16.61 13.46 -34.33
N GLY A 675 16.96 14.24 -33.32
CA GLY A 675 17.02 15.69 -33.46
C GLY A 675 17.48 16.44 -32.23
N GLU A 676 17.70 17.74 -32.43
CA GLU A 676 17.88 18.72 -31.37
C GLU A 676 16.51 19.09 -30.81
N LEU A 677 16.39 19.23 -29.50
CA LEU A 677 15.16 19.61 -28.82
C LEU A 677 14.72 21.03 -29.27
N HIS A 678 13.40 21.21 -29.46
CA HIS A 678 12.86 22.54 -29.78
C HIS A 678 13.12 23.52 -28.64
N PRO A 679 13.57 24.76 -28.87
CA PRO A 679 13.88 25.74 -27.82
C PRO A 679 12.71 25.94 -26.83
N ASP A 680 11.48 26.13 -27.30
CA ASP A 680 10.30 26.31 -26.42
C ASP A 680 10.04 25.07 -25.55
N VAL A 681 10.35 23.88 -26.05
CA VAL A 681 10.23 22.67 -25.27
C VAL A 681 11.34 22.59 -24.23
N ALA A 682 12.58 22.93 -24.60
CA ALA A 682 13.70 23.03 -23.67
C ALA A 682 13.38 24.01 -22.53
N ASP A 683 12.83 25.17 -22.83
CA ASP A 683 12.39 26.17 -21.85
C ASP A 683 11.29 25.60 -20.92
N SER A 684 10.32 24.88 -21.48
CA SER A 684 9.22 24.22 -20.70
C SER A 684 9.71 23.18 -19.70
N TYR A 685 10.91 22.63 -19.94
CA TYR A 685 11.61 21.70 -19.02
C TYR A 685 12.77 22.36 -18.29
N SER A 686 12.96 23.69 -18.41
CA SER A 686 14.05 24.42 -17.77
C SER A 686 15.45 23.88 -18.11
N ILE A 687 15.68 23.50 -19.38
CA ILE A 687 16.96 23.03 -19.89
C ILE A 687 17.56 24.13 -20.76
N GLY A 688 18.62 24.76 -20.29
CA GLY A 688 19.29 25.87 -21.00
C GLY A 688 20.39 25.45 -21.96
N GLU A 689 20.61 24.17 -22.17
CA GLU A 689 21.64 23.60 -23.05
C GLU A 689 21.05 22.95 -24.30
N ARG A 690 21.79 22.93 -25.40
CA ARG A 690 21.39 22.16 -26.57
C ARG A 690 21.27 20.70 -26.21
N THR A 691 20.07 20.18 -26.39
CA THR A 691 19.72 18.81 -26.00
C THR A 691 19.34 18.01 -27.23
N TYR A 692 19.86 16.81 -27.35
CA TYR A 692 19.60 15.89 -28.45
C TYR A 692 18.82 14.69 -27.97
N ILE A 693 17.86 14.27 -28.78
CA ILE A 693 16.97 13.12 -28.54
C ILE A 693 17.07 12.16 -29.72
N VAL A 694 17.11 10.87 -29.41
CA VAL A 694 16.95 9.78 -30.36
C VAL A 694 15.89 8.83 -29.82
N VAL A 695 15.05 8.33 -30.69
CA VAL A 695 14.13 7.24 -30.41
C VAL A 695 14.18 6.22 -31.56
N ILE A 696 14.38 4.94 -31.23
CA ILE A 696 14.35 3.82 -32.17
C ILE A 696 13.29 2.80 -31.70
N ASP A 697 12.40 2.43 -32.58
CA ASP A 697 11.35 1.43 -32.33
C ASP A 697 11.97 0.02 -32.35
N ILE A 698 12.07 -0.60 -31.21
CA ILE A 698 12.71 -1.94 -31.05
C ILE A 698 11.95 -3.02 -31.82
N PRO A 699 10.62 -3.14 -31.77
CA PRO A 699 9.90 -4.13 -32.57
C PRO A 699 10.24 -4.04 -34.05
N THR A 700 10.26 -2.83 -34.61
CA THR A 700 10.55 -2.63 -36.04
C THR A 700 11.97 -3.06 -36.41
N VAL A 701 12.98 -2.73 -35.62
CA VAL A 701 14.36 -3.17 -35.90
C VAL A 701 14.58 -4.65 -35.65
N THR A 702 13.87 -5.26 -34.72
CA THR A 702 13.91 -6.69 -34.41
C THR A 702 13.49 -7.52 -35.60
N GLU A 703 12.47 -7.10 -36.36
CA GLU A 703 12.05 -7.79 -37.60
C GLU A 703 13.14 -7.86 -38.69
N MET A 704 14.07 -6.89 -38.68
CA MET A 704 15.12 -6.76 -39.71
C MET A 704 16.50 -7.16 -39.22
N ALA A 705 16.67 -7.35 -37.91
CA ALA A 705 17.94 -7.72 -37.29
C ALA A 705 18.32 -9.18 -37.57
N SER A 706 19.64 -9.46 -37.58
CA SER A 706 20.15 -10.81 -37.71
C SER A 706 21.55 -10.90 -37.15
N PHE A 707 21.76 -11.81 -36.22
CA PHE A 707 23.11 -12.12 -35.71
C PHE A 707 23.90 -13.11 -36.58
N ASP A 708 23.39 -13.48 -37.74
CA ASP A 708 24.08 -14.34 -38.71
C ASP A 708 25.30 -13.63 -39.30
N LYS A 709 26.48 -13.99 -38.83
CA LYS A 709 27.76 -13.49 -39.37
C LYS A 709 28.35 -14.52 -40.31
N LYS A 710 28.54 -14.12 -41.59
CA LYS A 710 29.24 -14.94 -42.59
C LYS A 710 30.67 -14.46 -42.73
N PHE A 711 31.62 -15.35 -42.62
CA PHE A 711 33.02 -15.04 -42.85
C PHE A 711 33.23 -14.64 -44.31
N THR A 712 33.87 -13.50 -44.54
CA THR A 712 34.35 -13.04 -45.84
C THR A 712 35.89 -13.05 -45.80
N GLY A 713 36.52 -13.79 -46.68
CA GLY A 713 37.96 -13.86 -46.74
C GLY A 713 38.61 -12.49 -47.01
N ILE A 714 39.83 -12.34 -46.53
CA ILE A 714 40.61 -11.11 -46.77
C ILE A 714 40.82 -10.97 -48.28
N ALA A 715 40.63 -9.74 -48.77
CA ALA A 715 40.81 -9.44 -50.20
C ALA A 715 42.24 -9.72 -50.67
N LYS A 716 42.35 -10.47 -51.75
CA LYS A 716 43.66 -10.88 -52.33
C LYS A 716 44.34 -9.75 -53.12
N PHE A 717 43.59 -8.80 -53.63
CA PHE A 717 44.08 -7.74 -54.48
C PHE A 717 43.96 -6.38 -53.76
N PRO A 718 44.92 -5.43 -54.01
CA PRO A 718 44.85 -4.15 -53.38
C PRO A 718 43.68 -3.30 -53.88
N ALA A 719 43.15 -2.43 -53.03
CA ALA A 719 42.21 -1.41 -53.45
C ALA A 719 42.95 -0.25 -54.15
N VAL A 720 42.24 0.42 -55.05
CA VAL A 720 42.66 1.70 -55.61
C VAL A 720 41.76 2.79 -55.10
N THR A 721 42.33 3.80 -54.48
CA THR A 721 41.58 4.94 -53.95
C THR A 721 41.59 6.14 -54.89
N ARG A 722 40.49 6.88 -54.88
CA ARG A 722 40.34 8.16 -55.59
C ARG A 722 39.69 9.17 -54.68
N ASP A 723 40.37 10.25 -54.42
CA ASP A 723 39.83 11.39 -53.67
C ASP A 723 39.16 12.35 -54.62
N ILE A 724 37.99 12.77 -54.29
CA ILE A 724 37.26 13.79 -55.04
C ILE A 724 36.86 14.92 -54.09
N SER A 725 37.04 16.13 -54.57
CA SER A 725 36.57 17.34 -53.91
C SER A 725 35.53 18.01 -54.76
N MET A 726 34.43 18.43 -54.19
CA MET A 726 33.33 19.01 -54.91
C MET A 726 32.69 20.18 -54.18
N VAL A 727 32.11 21.10 -54.92
CA VAL A 727 31.32 22.22 -54.39
C VAL A 727 29.85 21.96 -54.70
N MET A 728 29.03 21.99 -53.68
CA MET A 728 27.61 21.70 -53.77
C MET A 728 26.77 22.70 -52.99
N PRO A 729 25.51 22.92 -53.37
CA PRO A 729 24.59 23.73 -52.57
C PRO A 729 24.57 23.32 -51.13
N LYS A 730 24.56 24.28 -50.21
CA LYS A 730 24.57 24.03 -48.77
C LYS A 730 23.36 23.20 -48.30
N GLU A 731 22.21 23.48 -48.91
CA GLU A 731 20.93 22.82 -48.61
C GLU A 731 20.89 21.37 -49.13
N LEU A 732 21.74 20.97 -50.07
CA LEU A 732 21.75 19.62 -50.59
C LEU A 732 22.42 18.67 -49.60
N PRO A 733 21.75 17.60 -49.13
CA PRO A 733 22.35 16.64 -48.24
C PRO A 733 23.50 15.88 -48.91
N VAL A 734 24.55 15.59 -48.14
CA VAL A 734 25.69 14.79 -48.64
C VAL A 734 25.28 13.36 -48.99
N GLY A 735 24.21 12.82 -48.44
CA GLY A 735 23.63 11.51 -48.80
C GLY A 735 23.22 11.42 -50.28
N GLU A 736 22.93 12.51 -50.96
CA GLU A 736 22.65 12.48 -52.39
C GLU A 736 23.93 12.20 -53.21
N VAL A 737 25.08 12.73 -52.77
CA VAL A 737 26.38 12.37 -53.31
C VAL A 737 26.67 10.89 -53.10
N GLU A 738 26.40 10.36 -51.90
CA GLU A 738 26.60 8.96 -51.55
C GLU A 738 25.74 8.04 -52.42
N LYS A 739 24.48 8.38 -52.65
CA LYS A 739 23.59 7.60 -53.59
C LYS A 739 24.14 7.53 -54.99
N ILE A 740 24.74 8.63 -55.49
CA ILE A 740 25.35 8.68 -56.82
C ILE A 740 26.57 7.77 -56.85
N ILE A 741 27.46 7.84 -55.82
CA ILE A 741 28.67 7.02 -55.71
C ILE A 741 28.25 5.53 -55.65
N GLU A 742 27.29 5.13 -54.85
CA GLU A 742 26.80 3.77 -54.76
C GLU A 742 26.22 3.27 -56.08
N LYS A 743 25.34 4.06 -56.68
CA LYS A 743 24.68 3.70 -57.96
C LYS A 743 25.66 3.47 -59.10
N ARG A 744 26.69 4.34 -59.22
CA ARG A 744 27.64 4.33 -60.32
C ARG A 744 28.92 3.54 -60.05
N GLY A 745 29.30 3.42 -58.79
CA GLY A 745 30.48 2.61 -58.37
C GLY A 745 30.34 1.13 -58.68
N GLY A 746 29.11 0.60 -58.64
CA GLY A 746 28.77 -0.74 -59.06
C GLY A 746 29.53 -1.81 -58.30
N LYS A 747 29.88 -2.91 -59.01
CA LYS A 747 30.48 -4.15 -58.37
C LYS A 747 31.91 -3.93 -57.88
N ILE A 748 32.61 -2.91 -58.33
CA ILE A 748 34.00 -2.66 -57.95
C ILE A 748 34.12 -1.61 -56.83
N LEU A 749 33.03 -0.95 -56.46
CA LEU A 749 33.03 -0.05 -55.30
C LEU A 749 33.17 -0.90 -54.03
N GLU A 750 34.21 -0.63 -53.26
CA GLU A 750 34.42 -1.30 -51.96
C GLU A 750 33.89 -0.44 -50.82
N SER A 751 34.28 0.83 -50.82
CA SER A 751 33.86 1.78 -49.77
C SER A 751 34.02 3.21 -50.23
N TYR A 752 33.38 4.09 -49.53
CA TYR A 752 33.59 5.56 -49.65
C TYR A 752 33.55 6.19 -48.26
N ASN A 753 34.35 7.25 -48.09
CA ASN A 753 34.46 7.95 -46.81
C ASN A 753 34.48 9.46 -47.05
N LEU A 754 33.56 10.13 -46.38
CA LEU A 754 33.55 11.60 -46.26
C LEU A 754 34.65 12.00 -45.27
N PHE A 755 35.66 12.74 -45.72
CA PHE A 755 36.78 13.10 -44.84
C PHE A 755 36.95 14.59 -44.61
N ASP A 756 36.28 15.43 -45.44
CA ASP A 756 36.34 16.90 -45.23
C ASP A 756 35.04 17.56 -45.69
N ILE A 757 34.57 18.52 -44.90
CA ILE A 757 33.53 19.49 -45.25
C ILE A 757 34.04 20.88 -44.87
N TYR A 758 34.10 21.78 -45.89
CA TYR A 758 34.58 23.14 -45.70
C TYR A 758 33.51 24.16 -46.11
N GLU A 759 33.20 25.06 -45.18
CA GLU A 759 32.36 26.22 -45.40
C GLU A 759 33.15 27.47 -45.00
N GLY A 760 33.76 28.16 -45.92
CA GLY A 760 34.59 29.32 -45.65
C GLY A 760 34.67 30.29 -46.79
N SER A 761 35.45 31.37 -46.60
CA SER A 761 35.54 32.51 -47.54
C SER A 761 36.01 32.16 -48.97
N GLN A 762 36.56 30.96 -49.17
CA GLN A 762 36.99 30.47 -50.50
C GLN A 762 35.84 29.78 -51.26
N ILE A 763 34.70 29.56 -50.67
CA ILE A 763 33.54 28.91 -51.28
C ILE A 763 32.44 29.97 -51.45
N LYS A 764 31.73 29.91 -52.57
CA LYS A 764 30.62 30.82 -52.86
C LYS A 764 29.55 30.74 -51.78
N GLU A 765 28.99 31.89 -51.40
CA GLU A 765 27.90 31.96 -50.43
C GLU A 765 26.72 31.06 -50.86
N GLY A 766 26.19 30.27 -49.92
CA GLY A 766 25.14 29.29 -50.20
C GLY A 766 25.68 27.92 -50.67
N PHE A 767 27.00 27.72 -50.70
CA PHE A 767 27.65 26.48 -51.10
C PHE A 767 28.57 25.96 -49.98
N LYS A 768 28.87 24.65 -50.04
CA LYS A 768 29.85 23.95 -49.21
C LYS A 768 30.80 23.11 -50.10
N SER A 769 32.04 22.97 -49.67
CA SER A 769 32.96 22.00 -50.27
C SER A 769 32.94 20.70 -49.49
N VAL A 770 32.89 19.62 -50.24
CA VAL A 770 32.80 18.24 -49.67
C VAL A 770 33.84 17.38 -50.34
N ALA A 771 34.57 16.58 -49.54
CA ALA A 771 35.60 15.68 -50.04
C ALA A 771 35.40 14.25 -49.66
N TYR A 772 35.39 13.39 -50.62
CA TYR A 772 35.23 11.93 -50.43
C TYR A 772 36.47 11.17 -50.93
N SER A 773 36.85 10.15 -50.15
CA SER A 773 37.81 9.12 -50.62
C SER A 773 37.02 7.87 -51.01
N ILE A 774 37.12 7.46 -52.25
CA ILE A 774 36.37 6.35 -52.80
C ILE A 774 37.36 5.20 -53.11
N ALA A 775 37.12 4.04 -52.51
CA ALA A 775 37.93 2.84 -52.70
C ALA A 775 37.27 1.86 -53.67
N PHE A 776 38.00 1.43 -54.66
CA PHE A 776 37.59 0.45 -55.66
C PHE A 776 38.44 -0.82 -55.57
N ARG A 777 37.81 -1.97 -55.67
CA ARG A 777 38.49 -3.24 -55.64
C ARG A 777 37.74 -4.32 -56.48
N ALA A 778 38.51 -5.13 -57.20
CA ALA A 778 37.96 -6.32 -57.83
C ALA A 778 38.33 -7.59 -57.04
N LYS A 779 37.47 -8.61 -57.05
CA LYS A 779 37.68 -9.89 -56.35
C LYS A 779 38.66 -10.82 -57.08
N ASP A 780 38.86 -10.60 -58.38
CA ASP A 780 39.55 -11.53 -59.30
C ASP A 780 40.89 -11.00 -59.84
N ARG A 781 41.14 -9.65 -59.72
CA ARG A 781 42.35 -9.01 -60.25
C ARG A 781 42.67 -7.68 -59.58
N THR A 782 43.89 -7.18 -59.81
CA THR A 782 44.21 -5.78 -59.48
C THR A 782 43.56 -4.87 -60.52
N LEU A 783 42.89 -3.80 -60.03
CA LEU A 783 42.31 -2.77 -60.93
C LEU A 783 43.38 -1.85 -61.51
N GLU A 784 43.20 -1.48 -62.74
CA GLU A 784 44.02 -0.50 -63.46
C GLU A 784 43.19 0.78 -63.74
N ASP A 785 43.84 1.92 -64.09
CA ASP A 785 43.13 3.17 -64.36
C ASP A 785 42.04 3.03 -65.44
N LYS A 786 42.24 2.15 -66.43
CA LYS A 786 41.22 1.85 -67.44
C LYS A 786 39.92 1.28 -66.87
N ASP A 787 39.99 0.62 -65.79
CA ASP A 787 38.81 0.00 -65.11
C ASP A 787 38.04 1.07 -64.30
N ILE A 788 38.76 2.03 -63.75
CA ILE A 788 38.24 3.04 -62.79
C ILE A 788 37.74 4.30 -63.43
N THR A 789 38.52 4.80 -64.47
CA THR A 789 38.20 6.04 -65.17
C THR A 789 36.76 6.11 -65.68
N PRO A 790 36.24 5.04 -66.35
CA PRO A 790 34.84 5.07 -66.85
C PRO A 790 33.78 5.08 -65.72
N VAL A 791 34.11 4.58 -64.53
CA VAL A 791 33.21 4.63 -63.36
C VAL A 791 33.23 6.04 -62.80
N MET A 792 34.42 6.62 -62.63
CA MET A 792 34.55 8.01 -62.11
C MET A 792 33.90 9.02 -63.03
N GLU A 793 34.04 8.88 -64.39
CA GLU A 793 33.36 9.75 -65.39
C GLU A 793 31.83 9.66 -65.21
N LYS A 794 31.26 8.47 -64.95
CA LYS A 794 29.83 8.35 -64.70
C LYS A 794 29.41 9.01 -63.39
N ILE A 795 30.21 8.88 -62.33
CA ILE A 795 29.97 9.54 -61.05
C ILE A 795 30.00 11.07 -61.29
N PHE A 796 31.03 11.58 -61.95
CA PHE A 796 31.15 13.02 -62.20
C PHE A 796 29.98 13.57 -63.04
N LYS A 797 29.57 12.83 -64.03
CA LYS A 797 28.44 13.23 -64.91
C LYS A 797 27.13 13.32 -64.14
N ASP A 798 26.86 12.39 -63.26
CA ASP A 798 25.64 12.43 -62.42
C ASP A 798 25.73 13.53 -61.37
N LEU A 799 26.89 13.75 -60.75
CA LEU A 799 27.13 14.83 -59.82
C LEU A 799 26.88 16.22 -60.49
N GLU A 800 27.43 16.44 -61.72
CA GLU A 800 27.20 17.65 -62.46
C GLU A 800 25.74 17.85 -62.87
N ALA A 801 25.01 16.78 -63.18
CA ALA A 801 23.57 16.82 -63.46
C ALA A 801 22.74 17.32 -62.28
N ASP A 802 23.19 17.04 -61.05
CA ASP A 802 22.56 17.47 -59.79
C ASP A 802 23.13 18.82 -59.28
N GLY A 803 23.90 19.53 -60.13
CA GLY A 803 24.43 20.85 -59.77
C GLY A 803 25.62 20.85 -58.83
N ILE A 804 26.34 19.71 -58.76
CA ILE A 804 27.51 19.52 -57.89
C ILE A 804 28.75 19.70 -58.76
N GLU A 805 29.59 20.69 -58.51
CA GLU A 805 30.78 20.99 -59.34
C GLU A 805 32.02 20.38 -58.68
N LEU A 806 32.85 19.72 -59.48
CA LEU A 806 34.17 19.28 -59.02
C LEU A 806 35.08 20.48 -58.75
N ARG A 807 35.70 20.46 -57.58
CA ARG A 807 36.71 21.46 -57.20
C ARG A 807 38.03 21.04 -57.86
N LYS A 808 38.57 21.92 -58.73
CA LYS A 808 39.88 21.71 -59.40
C LYS A 808 41.03 21.98 -58.44
#